data_4a7e9d8f2c02228e5f0a5b15205ffee1
#
_entry.id   4a7e9d8f2c02228e5f0a5b15205ffee1
#
_cell.length_a   1.000
_cell.length_b   1.000
_cell.length_c   1.000
_cell.angle_alpha   90.00
_cell.angle_beta   90.00
_cell.angle_gamma   90.00
#
_symmetry.space_group_name_H-M   'P 1'
#
loop_
_entity.id
_entity.type
_entity.pdbx_description
1 polymer ?
#
loop_
_entity_poly.entity_id
_entity_poly.type
_entity_poly.pdbx_seq_one_letter_code
_entity_poly.pdbx_strand_id
1 'polypeptide(L)'
;MSKGPKFCPTPNSPDIFDLKIAVKDLTRKLELQKHFENSPSNTEDDPLKIKSNYVPPQSSDMVFNTKIKEIKKTAENIQPVRPTHYNITAGERNAITSLQNNKDIIVKTADKGSSFIIMDTSYYKSKVEERLNLTDLYKTHEKNPDNIVMNRLNTFINKHKSILTKKEKLYLKNPNYKTSNFVAYPKIHKSKFIAEKVQNSNSNYIQMPIPPDLKFRFIHAGPCSPTNKLSELLDSLLKPYLPKIPSYIKDYNDFLNKLPNYEKNEMDDILFATCDIVDMYSNIEVDLVIKSVTYWICKFPTLLHSRFNLDFIIEGLGIVLKNATFQFNNKFYSLQCGTGTGTQVAPTIANLVMGYLEITLYEKVKIIFDENIQKYVIQNWKRFIDDGQICWKNSFGDFNKFLEILNELHPKIKFTSESSEEEISFLNILLYKGKSQIETDIYYKKTDTHDYLPYSSSHPRHTKNNVPTTLARMICQIVSDEEIREKRLHELKHWLLKSGYKSEVILNCFQKFENVDCKDLRNKVISENEEEKIVFIQLHNPNNPQIFGKIKNIFNSLKEYEGVEGTFSNTSLIKAEKQPLNLGRLLQKSFFSMEPRLPHGVKKCQYKKCDACKYIPETNVVNFKGHHKLFLIKNHFDCNAKNVIYKISCMGCDEFYIGETVNLKQRISGHKHKLLSEESDVQKIYNHISFCAKNCNIPFTIVPFYQVKEESLTARLTIEEYFIKKYNPKLNTYFYEKPNFSNKKRKLDE
;
A
#
# COMPACT_ATOMS: atom_id res chain seq x y z
N MET A 1 -21.63 -12.50 3.53
CA MET A 1 -21.49 -11.04 3.62
C MET A 1 -21.66 -10.51 5.03
N SER A 2 -22.52 -11.08 5.86
CA SER A 2 -22.69 -10.71 7.28
C SER A 2 -21.42 -10.67 8.13
N LYS A 3 -20.36 -11.39 7.71
CA LYS A 3 -19.03 -11.36 8.37
C LYS A 3 -18.23 -10.07 8.11
N GLY A 4 -18.70 -9.20 7.24
CA GLY A 4 -18.06 -7.93 6.90
C GLY A 4 -16.85 -8.04 5.94
N PRO A 5 -16.45 -6.92 5.30
CA PRO A 5 -15.38 -6.90 4.29
C PRO A 5 -13.98 -7.18 4.85
N LYS A 6 -13.75 -6.94 6.13
CA LYS A 6 -12.46 -7.19 6.78
C LYS A 6 -12.24 -8.67 7.14
N PHE A 7 -13.27 -9.50 7.17
CA PHE A 7 -13.19 -10.91 7.50
C PHE A 7 -12.30 -11.67 6.50
N CYS A 8 -11.36 -12.44 7.01
CA CYS A 8 -10.49 -13.33 6.23
C CYS A 8 -10.98 -14.77 6.32
N PRO A 9 -11.41 -15.38 5.22
CA PRO A 9 -11.58 -16.83 5.15
C PRO A 9 -10.27 -17.55 5.43
N THR A 10 -10.32 -18.73 6.05
CA THR A 10 -9.15 -19.57 6.22
C THR A 10 -8.54 -19.87 4.84
N PRO A 11 -7.28 -19.52 4.59
CA PRO A 11 -6.63 -19.82 3.33
C PRO A 11 -6.56 -21.34 3.10
N ASN A 12 -6.43 -21.72 1.85
CA ASN A 12 -6.08 -23.10 1.49
C ASN A 12 -4.70 -23.48 2.06
N SER A 13 -4.15 -24.62 1.66
CA SER A 13 -2.83 -25.09 2.11
C SER A 13 -1.79 -23.95 2.11
N PRO A 14 -0.87 -23.92 3.07
CA PRO A 14 0.24 -22.97 3.08
C PRO A 14 0.97 -22.94 1.74
N ASP A 15 1.33 -21.77 1.25
CA ASP A 15 2.22 -21.64 0.10
C ASP A 15 3.67 -21.85 0.57
N ILE A 16 4.23 -23.00 0.20
CA ILE A 16 5.60 -23.39 0.59
C ILE A 16 6.61 -22.37 0.06
N PHE A 17 6.35 -21.79 -1.10
CA PHE A 17 7.25 -20.79 -1.69
C PHE A 17 7.28 -19.53 -0.85
N ASP A 18 6.14 -19.06 -0.35
CA ASP A 18 6.09 -17.88 0.54
C ASP A 18 6.96 -18.10 1.79
N LEU A 19 6.93 -19.30 2.39
CA LEU A 19 7.76 -19.62 3.54
C LEU A 19 9.26 -19.70 3.19
N LYS A 20 9.61 -20.32 2.08
CA LYS A 20 11.01 -20.42 1.61
C LYS A 20 11.58 -19.02 1.29
N ILE A 21 10.77 -18.16 0.64
CA ILE A 21 11.14 -16.77 0.36
C ILE A 21 11.33 -16.00 1.67
N ALA A 22 10.42 -16.15 2.63
CA ALA A 22 10.52 -15.48 3.94
C ALA A 22 11.83 -15.84 4.68
N VAL A 23 12.22 -17.13 4.67
CA VAL A 23 13.48 -17.58 5.27
C VAL A 23 14.69 -17.03 4.52
N LYS A 24 14.69 -17.02 3.18
CA LYS A 24 15.78 -16.42 2.40
C LYS A 24 15.90 -14.91 2.60
N ASP A 25 14.78 -14.20 2.67
CA ASP A 25 14.78 -12.76 2.97
C ASP A 25 15.33 -12.48 4.37
N LEU A 26 14.99 -13.31 5.36
CA LEU A 26 15.55 -13.20 6.70
C LEU A 26 17.07 -13.44 6.69
N THR A 27 17.52 -14.58 6.14
CA THR A 27 18.96 -14.89 6.12
C THR A 27 19.77 -13.86 5.38
N ARG A 28 19.22 -13.29 4.28
CA ARG A 28 19.84 -12.18 3.57
C ARG A 28 19.98 -10.93 4.46
N LYS A 29 18.99 -10.61 5.30
CA LYS A 29 19.09 -9.47 6.26
C LYS A 29 20.20 -9.71 7.27
N LEU A 30 20.28 -10.92 7.82
CA LEU A 30 21.36 -11.29 8.75
C LEU A 30 22.74 -11.21 8.07
N GLU A 31 22.85 -11.76 6.86
CA GLU A 31 24.09 -11.70 6.05
C GLU A 31 24.49 -10.26 5.72
N LEU A 32 23.53 -9.36 5.45
CA LEU A 32 23.80 -7.93 5.21
C LEU A 32 24.29 -7.22 6.46
N GLN A 33 23.64 -7.44 7.60
CA GLN A 33 24.01 -6.81 8.87
C GLN A 33 25.43 -7.24 9.28
N LYS A 34 25.75 -8.54 9.17
CA LYS A 34 27.09 -9.06 9.43
C LYS A 34 28.15 -8.51 8.46
N HIS A 35 27.80 -8.34 7.18
CA HIS A 35 28.71 -7.81 6.16
C HIS A 35 29.07 -6.34 6.38
N PHE A 36 28.12 -5.53 6.87
CA PHE A 36 28.29 -4.08 7.08
C PHE A 36 28.57 -3.72 8.55
N GLU A 37 28.84 -4.67 9.42
CA GLU A 37 29.11 -4.49 10.84
C GLU A 37 30.12 -3.36 11.14
N ASN A 38 31.23 -3.35 10.40
CA ASN A 38 32.33 -2.38 10.57
C ASN A 38 32.28 -1.23 9.56
N SER A 39 31.20 -1.11 8.79
CA SER A 39 31.08 -0.02 7.84
C SER A 39 30.57 1.22 8.57
N PRO A 40 31.19 2.40 8.39
CA PRO A 40 30.61 3.62 8.91
C PRO A 40 29.18 3.72 8.37
N SER A 41 28.23 3.98 9.25
CA SER A 41 26.85 4.25 8.86
C SER A 41 26.88 5.51 7.97
N ASN A 42 27.07 5.34 6.67
CA ASN A 42 26.76 6.38 5.72
C ASN A 42 25.23 6.55 5.76
N THR A 43 24.78 7.23 6.78
CA THR A 43 23.47 7.86 6.84
C THR A 43 23.46 9.08 5.93
N GLU A 44 23.81 8.92 4.65
CA GLU A 44 23.20 9.77 3.64
C GLU A 44 21.71 9.48 3.78
N ASP A 45 21.03 10.45 4.30
CA ASP A 45 19.59 10.43 4.54
C ASP A 45 18.90 10.18 3.19
N ASP A 46 18.64 8.92 2.89
CA ASP A 46 18.11 8.52 1.58
C ASP A 46 16.59 8.79 1.67
N PRO A 47 16.02 9.78 0.97
CA PRO A 47 14.63 10.18 1.10
C PRO A 47 13.66 9.04 0.80
N LEU A 48 14.15 8.02 0.07
CA LEU A 48 13.42 6.78 -0.19
C LEU A 48 14.18 5.57 0.37
N LYS A 49 13.57 4.86 1.30
CA LYS A 49 14.10 3.58 1.80
C LYS A 49 13.92 2.46 0.78
N ILE A 50 14.61 2.56 -0.37
CA ILE A 50 14.51 1.58 -1.44
C ILE A 50 15.26 0.31 -1.05
N LYS A 51 14.59 -0.86 -1.13
CA LYS A 51 15.24 -2.15 -0.88
C LYS A 51 16.36 -2.41 -1.89
N SER A 52 17.53 -2.76 -1.39
CA SER A 52 18.66 -3.17 -2.22
C SER A 52 18.52 -4.62 -2.68
N ASN A 53 18.98 -4.92 -3.90
CA ASN A 53 19.13 -6.29 -4.40
C ASN A 53 20.57 -6.82 -4.17
N TYR A 54 21.40 -6.09 -3.44
CA TYR A 54 22.78 -6.51 -3.14
C TYR A 54 22.77 -7.83 -2.37
N VAL A 55 23.57 -8.78 -2.83
CA VAL A 55 23.79 -10.06 -2.17
C VAL A 55 25.20 -10.01 -1.56
N PRO A 56 25.33 -10.02 -0.24
CA PRO A 56 26.64 -9.97 0.40
C PRO A 56 27.44 -11.23 0.11
N PRO A 57 28.78 -11.16 0.06
CA PRO A 57 29.63 -12.33 -0.01
C PRO A 57 29.47 -13.17 1.27
N GLN A 58 29.94 -14.39 1.22
CA GLN A 58 29.95 -15.26 2.40
C GLN A 58 30.88 -14.67 3.46
N SER A 59 30.42 -14.63 4.72
CA SER A 59 31.27 -14.18 5.84
C SER A 59 32.46 -15.10 6.04
N SER A 60 33.57 -14.57 6.55
CA SER A 60 34.71 -15.36 7.02
C SER A 60 34.40 -16.18 8.28
N ASP A 61 33.36 -15.79 9.03
CA ASP A 61 32.92 -16.47 10.24
C ASP A 61 32.23 -17.81 9.91
N MET A 62 32.88 -18.92 10.25
CA MET A 62 32.40 -20.28 9.98
C MET A 62 31.17 -20.65 10.83
N VAL A 63 31.09 -20.14 12.05
CA VAL A 63 29.96 -20.44 12.97
C VAL A 63 28.72 -19.70 12.45
N PHE A 64 28.85 -18.41 12.13
CA PHE A 64 27.78 -17.64 11.48
C PHE A 64 27.25 -18.34 10.22
N ASN A 65 28.15 -18.74 9.32
CA ASN A 65 27.76 -19.43 8.08
C ASN A 65 27.02 -20.76 8.35
N THR A 66 27.44 -21.50 9.39
CA THR A 66 26.77 -22.74 9.81
C THR A 66 25.36 -22.45 10.32
N LYS A 67 25.18 -21.45 11.19
CA LYS A 67 23.87 -21.03 11.70
C LYS A 67 22.95 -20.54 10.59
N ILE A 68 23.45 -19.78 9.63
CA ILE A 68 22.68 -19.38 8.43
C ILE A 68 22.22 -20.60 7.62
N LYS A 69 23.08 -21.61 7.43
CA LYS A 69 22.69 -22.88 6.79
C LYS A 69 21.62 -23.64 7.58
N GLU A 70 21.74 -23.68 8.92
CA GLU A 70 20.72 -24.29 9.80
C GLU A 70 19.36 -23.58 9.65
N ILE A 71 19.33 -22.23 9.64
CA ILE A 71 18.11 -21.46 9.39
C ILE A 71 17.52 -21.79 8.01
N LYS A 72 18.32 -21.85 6.95
CA LYS A 72 17.87 -22.20 5.59
C LYS A 72 17.26 -23.61 5.55
N LYS A 73 17.85 -24.59 6.26
CA LYS A 73 17.35 -25.97 6.36
C LYS A 73 15.95 -26.06 6.99
N THR A 74 15.56 -25.13 7.88
CA THR A 74 14.23 -25.15 8.50
C THR A 74 13.09 -25.05 7.45
N ALA A 75 13.37 -24.48 6.28
CA ALA A 75 12.40 -24.32 5.18
C ALA A 75 12.55 -25.38 4.06
N GLU A 76 13.58 -26.23 4.07
CA GLU A 76 13.82 -27.17 2.96
C GLU A 76 12.80 -28.31 2.91
N ASN A 77 12.47 -28.88 4.07
CA ASN A 77 11.66 -30.09 4.21
C ASN A 77 10.19 -29.82 4.57
N ILE A 78 9.72 -28.59 4.33
CA ILE A 78 8.32 -28.25 4.60
C ILE A 78 7.41 -28.95 3.62
N GLN A 79 6.49 -29.79 4.15
CA GLN A 79 5.44 -30.41 3.37
C GLN A 79 4.15 -29.57 3.46
N PRO A 80 3.35 -29.51 2.36
CA PRO A 80 2.05 -28.85 2.41
C PRO A 80 1.12 -29.57 3.38
N VAL A 81 0.64 -28.84 4.38
CA VAL A 81 -0.36 -29.34 5.33
C VAL A 81 -1.75 -28.94 4.81
N ARG A 82 -2.68 -29.91 4.76
CA ARG A 82 -4.07 -29.61 4.44
C ARG A 82 -4.73 -28.93 5.65
N PRO A 83 -5.51 -27.85 5.44
CA PRO A 83 -6.26 -27.22 6.50
C PRO A 83 -7.20 -28.24 7.16
N THR A 84 -7.16 -28.32 8.48
CA THR A 84 -8.06 -29.15 9.28
C THR A 84 -9.37 -28.45 9.63
N HIS A 85 -9.31 -27.10 9.71
CA HIS A 85 -10.46 -26.29 10.08
C HIS A 85 -10.61 -25.09 9.13
N TYR A 86 -11.85 -24.85 8.71
CA TYR A 86 -12.24 -23.69 7.93
C TYR A 86 -13.22 -22.85 8.74
N ASN A 87 -13.07 -21.52 8.68
CA ASN A 87 -13.97 -20.57 9.35
C ASN A 87 -15.16 -20.13 8.47
N ILE A 88 -15.28 -20.74 7.30
CA ILE A 88 -16.44 -20.63 6.41
C ILE A 88 -16.88 -22.03 5.96
N THR A 89 -18.18 -22.20 5.76
CA THR A 89 -18.77 -23.45 5.27
C THR A 89 -18.50 -23.65 3.78
N ALA A 90 -18.74 -24.87 3.28
CA ALA A 90 -18.65 -25.15 1.84
C ALA A 90 -19.67 -24.32 1.04
N GLY A 91 -20.90 -24.15 1.58
CA GLY A 91 -21.92 -23.30 0.98
C GLY A 91 -21.50 -21.83 0.87
N GLU A 92 -20.91 -21.25 1.93
CA GLU A 92 -20.37 -19.88 1.91
C GLU A 92 -19.24 -19.73 0.89
N ARG A 93 -18.40 -20.75 0.74
CA ARG A 93 -17.32 -20.74 -0.27
C ARG A 93 -17.86 -20.76 -1.69
N ASN A 94 -18.87 -21.60 -1.94
CA ASN A 94 -19.55 -21.65 -3.23
C ASN A 94 -20.25 -20.33 -3.54
N ALA A 95 -20.89 -19.71 -2.55
CA ALA A 95 -21.50 -18.39 -2.69
C ALA A 95 -20.47 -17.29 -3.05
N ILE A 96 -19.29 -17.30 -2.44
CA ILE A 96 -18.19 -16.37 -2.82
C ILE A 96 -17.85 -16.57 -4.30
N THR A 97 -17.67 -17.81 -4.74
CA THR A 97 -17.33 -18.13 -6.14
C THR A 97 -18.45 -17.71 -7.10
N SER A 98 -19.71 -17.95 -6.73
CA SER A 98 -20.88 -17.52 -7.51
C SER A 98 -20.91 -15.98 -7.67
N LEU A 99 -20.74 -15.23 -6.58
CA LEU A 99 -20.69 -13.77 -6.62
C LEU A 99 -19.51 -13.24 -7.45
N GLN A 100 -18.35 -13.90 -7.39
CA GLN A 100 -17.18 -13.53 -8.21
C GLN A 100 -17.44 -13.74 -9.71
N ASN A 101 -18.19 -14.78 -10.08
CA ASN A 101 -18.45 -15.14 -11.46
C ASN A 101 -19.68 -14.44 -12.07
N ASN A 102 -20.59 -13.92 -11.23
CA ASN A 102 -21.77 -13.21 -11.71
C ASN A 102 -21.37 -11.86 -12.33
N LYS A 103 -21.68 -11.65 -13.61
CA LYS A 103 -21.34 -10.44 -14.37
C LYS A 103 -22.40 -9.34 -14.26
N ASP A 104 -23.62 -9.70 -13.89
CA ASP A 104 -24.75 -8.78 -13.86
C ASP A 104 -24.74 -7.90 -12.61
N ILE A 105 -24.04 -8.35 -11.57
CA ILE A 105 -23.91 -7.64 -10.31
C ILE A 105 -22.47 -7.23 -10.01
N ILE A 106 -22.33 -6.13 -9.30
CA ILE A 106 -21.08 -5.65 -8.73
C ILE A 106 -21.20 -5.55 -7.22
N VAL A 107 -20.16 -6.01 -6.52
CA VAL A 107 -20.03 -5.88 -5.07
C VAL A 107 -19.02 -4.80 -4.77
N LYS A 108 -19.39 -3.81 -3.97
CA LYS A 108 -18.53 -2.74 -3.45
C LYS A 108 -18.69 -2.67 -1.93
N THR A 109 -17.69 -2.10 -1.27
CA THR A 109 -17.87 -1.64 0.11
C THR A 109 -18.45 -0.24 0.11
N ALA A 110 -19.16 0.12 1.14
CA ALA A 110 -19.56 1.50 1.38
C ALA A 110 -18.32 2.40 1.49
N ASP A 111 -18.45 3.68 1.14
CA ASP A 111 -17.39 4.69 1.29
C ASP A 111 -16.95 4.83 2.77
N LYS A 112 -17.90 4.79 3.70
CA LYS A 112 -17.68 4.78 5.15
C LYS A 112 -18.46 3.64 5.77
N GLY A 113 -17.90 3.02 6.83
CA GLY A 113 -18.47 1.85 7.48
C GLY A 113 -17.97 0.51 6.92
N SER A 114 -18.54 -0.59 7.41
CA SER A 114 -18.10 -1.97 7.11
C SER A 114 -19.10 -2.75 6.26
N SER A 115 -20.03 -2.08 5.57
CA SER A 115 -21.10 -2.72 4.82
C SER A 115 -20.70 -3.06 3.39
N PHE A 116 -21.18 -4.21 2.89
CA PHE A 116 -21.17 -4.53 1.47
C PHE A 116 -22.40 -3.98 0.78
N ILE A 117 -22.19 -3.48 -0.43
CA ILE A 117 -23.25 -3.01 -1.32
C ILE A 117 -23.23 -3.85 -2.58
N ILE A 118 -24.36 -4.46 -2.91
CA ILE A 118 -24.57 -5.16 -4.17
C ILE A 118 -25.48 -4.29 -5.04
N MET A 119 -25.09 -4.09 -6.27
CA MET A 119 -25.88 -3.32 -7.24
C MET A 119 -25.71 -3.90 -8.64
N ASP A 120 -26.60 -3.55 -9.54
CA ASP A 120 -26.48 -3.92 -10.95
C ASP A 120 -25.21 -3.32 -11.57
N THR A 121 -24.50 -4.13 -12.34
CA THR A 121 -23.29 -3.69 -13.04
C THR A 121 -23.58 -2.57 -14.02
N SER A 122 -24.76 -2.60 -14.69
CA SER A 122 -25.21 -1.55 -15.62
C SER A 122 -25.40 -0.22 -14.90
N TYR A 123 -26.08 -0.21 -13.75
CA TYR A 123 -26.26 0.99 -12.93
C TYR A 123 -24.93 1.60 -12.47
N TYR A 124 -24.03 0.76 -11.95
CA TYR A 124 -22.71 1.22 -11.54
C TYR A 124 -21.93 1.85 -12.70
N LYS A 125 -21.96 1.21 -13.88
CA LYS A 125 -21.28 1.72 -15.07
C LYS A 125 -21.86 3.05 -15.50
N SER A 126 -23.20 3.19 -15.56
CA SER A 126 -23.84 4.44 -15.95
C SER A 126 -23.45 5.60 -15.03
N LYS A 127 -23.41 5.38 -13.71
CA LYS A 127 -23.01 6.42 -12.73
C LYS A 127 -21.53 6.82 -12.85
N VAL A 128 -20.66 5.89 -13.17
CA VAL A 128 -19.25 6.21 -13.42
C VAL A 128 -19.06 6.92 -14.77
N GLU A 129 -19.73 6.47 -15.82
CA GLU A 129 -19.66 7.09 -17.14
C GLU A 129 -20.28 8.51 -17.14
N GLU A 130 -21.37 8.72 -16.41
CA GLU A 130 -21.96 10.04 -16.16
C GLU A 130 -20.89 11.01 -15.59
N ARG A 131 -20.10 10.57 -14.60
CA ARG A 131 -18.99 11.37 -14.03
C ARG A 131 -17.85 11.59 -15.03
N LEU A 132 -17.48 10.56 -15.80
CA LEU A 132 -16.37 10.62 -16.76
C LEU A 132 -16.67 11.42 -18.02
N ASN A 133 -17.96 11.69 -18.30
CA ASN A 133 -18.41 12.55 -19.39
C ASN A 133 -18.28 14.05 -19.07
N LEU A 134 -17.88 14.43 -17.86
CA LEU A 134 -17.56 15.82 -17.52
C LEU A 134 -16.22 16.21 -18.17
N THR A 135 -16.30 16.80 -19.36
CA THR A 135 -15.14 17.15 -20.21
C THR A 135 -14.21 18.16 -19.57
N ASP A 136 -14.71 19.00 -18.67
CA ASP A 136 -13.89 19.96 -17.92
C ASP A 136 -12.92 19.27 -16.95
N LEU A 137 -13.27 18.07 -16.49
CA LEU A 137 -12.48 17.30 -15.53
C LEU A 137 -11.67 16.18 -16.19
N TYR A 138 -12.20 15.56 -17.24
CA TYR A 138 -11.63 14.34 -17.83
C TYR A 138 -11.49 14.44 -19.35
N LYS A 139 -10.34 13.94 -19.84
CA LYS A 139 -10.07 13.78 -21.28
C LYS A 139 -10.03 12.30 -21.63
N THR A 140 -10.77 11.91 -22.67
CA THR A 140 -10.76 10.54 -23.21
C THR A 140 -9.60 10.35 -24.19
N HIS A 141 -9.02 9.16 -24.24
CA HIS A 141 -7.96 8.77 -25.15
C HIS A 141 -8.32 7.49 -25.91
N GLU A 142 -8.04 7.46 -27.21
CA GLU A 142 -8.26 6.28 -28.05
C GLU A 142 -7.30 5.13 -27.73
N LYS A 143 -6.06 5.47 -27.34
CA LYS A 143 -5.01 4.51 -27.00
C LYS A 143 -4.51 4.78 -25.58
N ASN A 144 -3.95 3.72 -24.95
CA ASN A 144 -3.35 3.86 -23.63
C ASN A 144 -2.23 4.91 -23.63
N PRO A 145 -2.36 6.02 -22.88
CA PRO A 145 -1.38 7.10 -22.85
C PRO A 145 -0.14 6.80 -21.99
N ASP A 146 -0.10 5.70 -21.24
CA ASP A 146 0.97 5.40 -20.27
C ASP A 146 2.37 5.38 -20.88
N ASN A 147 2.52 4.93 -22.14
CA ASN A 147 3.81 4.95 -22.83
C ASN A 147 4.33 6.38 -23.04
N ILE A 148 3.43 7.33 -23.33
CA ILE A 148 3.79 8.75 -23.48
C ILE A 148 4.25 9.29 -22.12
N VAL A 149 3.54 8.94 -21.06
CA VAL A 149 3.90 9.33 -19.68
C VAL A 149 5.27 8.78 -19.31
N MET A 150 5.55 7.51 -19.61
CA MET A 150 6.84 6.88 -19.35
C MET A 150 7.98 7.54 -20.12
N ASN A 151 7.77 7.96 -21.36
CA ASN A 151 8.78 8.69 -22.13
C ASN A 151 9.10 10.04 -21.47
N ARG A 152 8.07 10.79 -21.05
CA ARG A 152 8.27 12.05 -20.30
C ARG A 152 9.03 11.84 -19.00
N LEU A 153 8.68 10.78 -18.26
CA LEU A 153 9.37 10.40 -17.03
C LEU A 153 10.85 10.05 -17.29
N ASN A 154 11.15 9.30 -18.35
CA ASN A 154 12.52 8.96 -18.72
C ASN A 154 13.33 10.22 -19.12
N THR A 155 12.73 11.16 -19.84
CA THR A 155 13.35 12.45 -20.17
C THR A 155 13.69 13.24 -18.90
N PHE A 156 12.75 13.31 -17.95
CA PHE A 156 12.95 13.93 -16.63
C PHE A 156 14.10 13.28 -15.85
N ILE A 157 14.13 11.94 -15.76
CA ILE A 157 15.19 11.20 -15.06
C ILE A 157 16.56 11.48 -15.70
N ASN A 158 16.61 11.55 -17.02
CA ASN A 158 17.86 11.84 -17.74
C ASN A 158 18.33 13.28 -17.55
N LYS A 159 17.42 14.26 -17.55
CA LYS A 159 17.71 15.66 -17.27
C LYS A 159 18.32 15.85 -15.88
N HIS A 160 17.75 15.19 -14.89
CA HIS A 160 18.16 15.28 -13.48
C HIS A 160 19.13 14.16 -13.04
N LYS A 161 19.86 13.57 -13.98
CA LYS A 161 20.74 12.41 -13.70
C LYS A 161 21.86 12.69 -12.67
N SER A 162 22.29 13.94 -12.50
CA SER A 162 23.32 14.33 -11.53
C SER A 162 22.80 14.32 -10.09
N ILE A 163 21.52 14.61 -9.88
CA ILE A 163 20.87 14.68 -8.57
C ILE A 163 20.49 13.26 -8.07
N LEU A 164 20.07 12.39 -8.99
CA LEU A 164 19.56 11.07 -8.68
C LEU A 164 20.66 10.02 -8.56
N THR A 165 20.62 9.19 -7.54
CA THR A 165 21.47 8.00 -7.41
C THR A 165 21.11 6.94 -8.46
N LYS A 166 22.02 5.99 -8.73
CA LYS A 166 21.74 4.85 -9.63
C LYS A 166 20.50 4.06 -9.19
N LYS A 167 20.34 3.89 -7.90
CA LYS A 167 19.23 3.16 -7.27
C LYS A 167 17.90 3.90 -7.47
N GLU A 168 17.87 5.22 -7.25
CA GLU A 168 16.68 6.05 -7.48
C GLU A 168 16.28 6.09 -8.96
N LYS A 169 17.23 6.20 -9.89
CA LYS A 169 16.95 6.12 -11.34
C LYS A 169 16.24 4.82 -11.72
N LEU A 170 16.74 3.68 -11.23
CA LEU A 170 16.11 2.38 -11.49
C LEU A 170 14.73 2.30 -10.86
N TYR A 171 14.56 2.85 -9.67
CA TYR A 171 13.29 2.87 -8.97
C TYR A 171 12.24 3.72 -9.69
N LEU A 172 12.62 4.93 -10.09
CA LEU A 172 11.74 5.87 -10.78
C LEU A 172 11.31 5.40 -12.17
N LYS A 173 12.15 4.63 -12.89
CA LYS A 173 11.80 4.02 -14.18
C LYS A 173 10.57 3.10 -14.10
N ASN A 174 10.24 2.59 -12.90
CA ASN A 174 9.02 1.82 -12.62
C ASN A 174 8.64 0.80 -13.71
N PRO A 175 9.49 -0.19 -14.04
CA PRO A 175 9.28 -1.07 -15.21
C PRO A 175 8.01 -1.93 -15.12
N ASN A 176 7.43 -2.06 -13.94
CA ASN A 176 6.26 -2.89 -13.65
C ASN A 176 4.98 -2.06 -13.44
N TYR A 177 4.93 -0.85 -13.96
CA TYR A 177 3.71 -0.04 -13.87
C TYR A 177 2.50 -0.71 -14.51
N LYS A 178 1.33 -0.36 -14.03
CA LYS A 178 0.03 -0.78 -14.57
C LYS A 178 -0.85 0.44 -14.72
N THR A 179 -1.67 0.44 -15.76
CA THR A 179 -2.69 1.50 -15.90
C THR A 179 -3.60 1.51 -14.68
N SER A 180 -3.77 2.67 -14.09
CA SER A 180 -4.64 2.88 -12.93
C SER A 180 -6.10 2.62 -13.26
N ASN A 181 -6.89 2.18 -12.29
CA ASN A 181 -8.32 2.01 -12.46
C ASN A 181 -9.10 3.16 -11.83
N PHE A 182 -10.18 3.56 -12.47
CA PHE A 182 -11.18 4.43 -11.88
C PHE A 182 -12.19 3.61 -11.10
N VAL A 183 -12.46 3.98 -9.85
CA VAL A 183 -13.35 3.23 -8.94
C VAL A 183 -14.30 4.21 -8.27
N ALA A 184 -15.56 3.79 -8.08
CA ALA A 184 -16.55 4.55 -7.34
C ALA A 184 -17.02 3.76 -6.11
N TYR A 185 -17.11 4.44 -4.97
CA TYR A 185 -17.64 3.88 -3.72
C TYR A 185 -18.95 4.58 -3.35
N PRO A 186 -20.04 3.82 -3.08
CA PRO A 186 -21.33 4.43 -2.74
C PRO A 186 -21.28 5.07 -1.35
N LYS A 187 -21.74 6.33 -1.26
CA LYS A 187 -21.83 7.12 -0.02
C LYS A 187 -23.17 6.89 0.68
N ILE A 188 -23.42 5.66 1.16
CA ILE A 188 -24.68 5.29 1.80
C ILE A 188 -25.00 6.17 3.02
N HIS A 189 -23.97 6.61 3.76
CA HIS A 189 -24.11 7.46 4.94
C HIS A 189 -24.64 8.87 4.65
N LYS A 190 -24.67 9.30 3.38
CA LYS A 190 -25.22 10.59 2.94
C LYS A 190 -26.60 10.47 2.28
N SER A 191 -27.16 9.27 2.18
CA SER A 191 -28.49 9.02 1.64
C SER A 191 -29.55 8.99 2.76
N LYS A 192 -30.46 9.94 2.73
CA LYS A 192 -31.60 9.97 3.66
C LYS A 192 -32.53 8.78 3.45
N PHE A 193 -32.76 8.42 2.18
CA PHE A 193 -33.58 7.27 1.80
C PHE A 193 -33.05 5.95 2.41
N ILE A 194 -31.72 5.73 2.36
CA ILE A 194 -31.11 4.54 2.96
C ILE A 194 -31.21 4.60 4.48
N ALA A 195 -30.93 5.76 5.09
CA ALA A 195 -30.97 5.93 6.54
C ALA A 195 -32.35 5.57 7.12
N GLU A 196 -33.43 6.06 6.51
CA GLU A 196 -34.82 5.74 6.89
C GLU A 196 -35.11 4.23 6.77
N LYS A 197 -34.68 3.58 5.68
CA LYS A 197 -34.88 2.14 5.49
C LYS A 197 -34.10 1.31 6.51
N VAL A 198 -32.89 1.73 6.89
CA VAL A 198 -32.06 1.07 7.90
C VAL A 198 -32.68 1.19 9.29
N GLN A 199 -33.17 2.38 9.68
CA GLN A 199 -33.79 2.62 10.97
C GLN A 199 -35.05 1.76 11.16
N ASN A 200 -35.82 1.53 10.09
CA ASN A 200 -37.05 0.76 10.10
C ASN A 200 -36.85 -0.76 9.92
N SER A 201 -35.61 -1.23 9.89
CA SER A 201 -35.29 -2.64 9.65
C SER A 201 -34.42 -3.23 10.74
N ASN A 202 -34.81 -4.36 11.30
CA ASN A 202 -34.01 -5.17 12.22
C ASN A 202 -33.13 -6.21 11.48
N SER A 203 -33.07 -6.16 10.15
CA SER A 203 -32.37 -7.15 9.34
C SER A 203 -30.95 -6.73 9.06
N ASN A 204 -30.01 -7.67 9.08
CA ASN A 204 -28.63 -7.49 8.61
C ASN A 204 -28.51 -7.34 7.07
N TYR A 205 -29.62 -7.46 6.35
CA TYR A 205 -29.69 -7.37 4.90
C TYR A 205 -30.96 -6.61 4.51
N ILE A 206 -30.78 -5.56 3.70
CA ILE A 206 -31.87 -4.72 3.23
C ILE A 206 -31.85 -4.70 1.70
N GLN A 207 -32.92 -5.17 1.08
CA GLN A 207 -33.18 -5.02 -0.34
C GLN A 207 -34.07 -3.81 -0.56
N MET A 208 -33.69 -2.94 -1.48
CA MET A 208 -34.42 -1.72 -1.79
C MET A 208 -34.28 -1.36 -3.27
N PRO A 209 -35.20 -0.58 -3.86
CA PRO A 209 -34.98 0.03 -5.16
C PRO A 209 -33.76 0.97 -5.12
N ILE A 210 -33.29 1.38 -6.29
CA ILE A 210 -32.16 2.30 -6.39
C ILE A 210 -32.48 3.60 -5.64
N PRO A 211 -31.70 3.97 -4.61
CA PRO A 211 -31.94 5.21 -3.89
C PRO A 211 -31.72 6.43 -4.78
N PRO A 212 -32.69 7.37 -4.88
CA PRO A 212 -32.59 8.52 -5.77
C PRO A 212 -31.47 9.51 -5.38
N ASP A 213 -31.10 9.53 -4.08
CA ASP A 213 -30.13 10.41 -3.47
C ASP A 213 -28.74 9.77 -3.27
N LEU A 214 -28.51 8.56 -3.84
CA LEU A 214 -27.25 7.85 -3.69
C LEU A 214 -26.10 8.55 -4.45
N LYS A 215 -25.17 9.11 -3.70
CA LYS A 215 -23.94 9.71 -4.20
C LYS A 215 -22.77 8.72 -4.17
N PHE A 216 -21.75 8.98 -4.98
CA PHE A 216 -20.53 8.16 -5.04
C PHE A 216 -19.29 9.00 -4.72
N ARG A 217 -18.28 8.35 -4.13
CA ARG A 217 -16.91 8.85 -4.07
C ARG A 217 -16.11 8.24 -5.21
N PHE A 218 -15.61 9.08 -6.10
CA PHE A 218 -14.81 8.66 -7.25
C PHE A 218 -13.32 8.70 -6.88
N ILE A 219 -12.61 7.61 -7.17
CA ILE A 219 -11.19 7.46 -6.82
C ILE A 219 -10.39 7.04 -8.05
N HIS A 220 -9.33 7.77 -8.32
CA HIS A 220 -8.27 7.40 -9.25
C HIS A 220 -7.29 6.50 -8.49
N ALA A 221 -7.37 5.18 -8.69
CA ALA A 221 -6.50 4.24 -7.98
C ALA A 221 -5.07 4.33 -8.55
N GLY A 222 -4.17 5.03 -7.85
CA GLY A 222 -2.82 5.35 -8.33
C GLY A 222 -1.65 4.44 -7.97
N PRO A 223 -1.78 3.37 -7.11
CA PRO A 223 -0.59 2.71 -6.51
C PRO A 223 0.38 2.08 -7.49
N CYS A 224 -0.03 1.76 -8.71
CA CYS A 224 0.79 1.14 -9.75
C CYS A 224 0.95 2.01 -11.00
N SER A 225 0.50 3.27 -10.98
CA SER A 225 0.59 4.17 -12.13
C SER A 225 2.04 4.44 -12.57
N PRO A 226 2.27 4.85 -13.81
CA PRO A 226 3.60 5.22 -14.28
C PRO A 226 4.33 6.23 -13.38
N THR A 227 3.60 7.23 -12.87
CA THR A 227 4.15 8.33 -12.05
C THR A 227 4.18 8.03 -10.55
N ASN A 228 3.69 6.86 -10.09
CA ASN A 228 3.57 6.58 -8.65
C ASN A 228 4.90 6.69 -7.90
N LYS A 229 5.99 6.18 -8.48
CA LYS A 229 7.31 6.19 -7.83
C LYS A 229 7.90 7.59 -7.72
N LEU A 230 7.66 8.44 -8.70
CA LEU A 230 8.01 9.86 -8.63
C LEU A 230 7.16 10.58 -7.58
N SER A 231 5.85 10.29 -7.54
CA SER A 231 4.93 10.84 -6.54
C SER A 231 5.36 10.47 -5.10
N GLU A 232 5.84 9.25 -4.88
CA GLU A 232 6.35 8.79 -3.59
C GLU A 232 7.62 9.54 -3.15
N LEU A 233 8.54 9.81 -4.09
CA LEU A 233 9.73 10.62 -3.82
C LEU A 233 9.36 12.06 -3.48
N LEU A 234 8.49 12.68 -4.27
CA LEU A 234 8.04 14.06 -4.03
C LEU A 234 7.30 14.20 -2.69
N ASP A 235 6.47 13.23 -2.33
CA ASP A 235 5.80 13.17 -1.03
C ASP A 235 6.81 13.17 0.13
N SER A 236 7.85 12.31 0.03
CA SER A 236 8.91 12.24 1.03
C SER A 236 9.67 13.57 1.17
N LEU A 237 9.97 14.26 0.06
CA LEU A 237 10.68 15.53 0.06
C LEU A 237 9.84 16.72 0.58
N LEU A 238 8.52 16.66 0.41
CA LEU A 238 7.60 17.75 0.78
C LEU A 238 6.99 17.60 2.19
N LYS A 239 6.90 16.40 2.74
CA LYS A 239 6.35 16.16 4.09
C LYS A 239 6.99 16.98 5.21
N PRO A 240 8.31 17.25 5.22
CA PRO A 240 8.95 18.06 6.26
C PRO A 240 8.38 19.47 6.40
N TYR A 241 7.71 19.99 5.38
CA TYR A 241 7.10 21.32 5.41
C TYR A 241 5.75 21.37 6.14
N LEU A 242 5.03 20.24 6.27
CA LEU A 242 3.69 20.20 6.87
C LEU A 242 3.64 20.76 8.30
N PRO A 243 4.59 20.46 9.21
CA PRO A 243 4.60 21.01 10.56
C PRO A 243 4.82 22.55 10.63
N LYS A 244 5.20 23.18 9.51
CA LYS A 244 5.37 24.65 9.42
C LYS A 244 4.07 25.38 9.10
N ILE A 245 2.99 24.67 8.81
CA ILE A 245 1.65 25.24 8.59
C ILE A 245 0.97 25.36 9.95
N PRO A 246 0.56 26.57 10.38
CA PRO A 246 -0.02 26.79 11.72
C PRO A 246 -1.29 25.97 11.99
N SER A 247 -2.14 25.84 10.97
CA SER A 247 -3.40 25.09 11.05
C SER A 247 -3.23 23.58 11.03
N TYR A 248 -2.10 23.05 10.54
CA TYR A 248 -1.92 21.64 10.31
C TYR A 248 -2.02 20.80 11.58
N ILE A 249 -2.85 19.76 11.51
CA ILE A 249 -2.88 18.67 12.49
C ILE A 249 -2.59 17.35 11.81
N LYS A 250 -1.81 16.51 12.51
CA LYS A 250 -1.38 15.21 11.99
C LYS A 250 -2.45 14.14 12.18
N ASP A 251 -3.09 14.11 13.32
CA ASP A 251 -4.10 13.14 13.74
C ASP A 251 -4.93 13.71 14.91
N TYR A 252 -5.88 12.93 15.40
CA TYR A 252 -6.74 13.35 16.52
C TYR A 252 -5.97 13.58 17.83
N ASN A 253 -4.86 12.89 18.09
CA ASN A 253 -4.04 13.15 19.28
C ASN A 253 -3.34 14.51 19.19
N ASP A 254 -2.78 14.83 18.01
CA ASP A 254 -2.17 16.14 17.76
C ASP A 254 -3.21 17.27 17.90
N PHE A 255 -4.45 17.03 17.43
CA PHE A 255 -5.57 17.96 17.64
C PHE A 255 -5.88 18.16 19.11
N LEU A 256 -6.07 17.07 19.87
CA LEU A 256 -6.38 17.15 21.31
C LEU A 256 -5.28 17.84 22.12
N ASN A 257 -4.02 17.67 21.75
CA ASN A 257 -2.90 18.35 22.40
C ASN A 257 -2.81 19.84 22.04
N LYS A 258 -3.42 20.26 20.93
CA LYS A 258 -3.49 21.65 20.45
C LYS A 258 -4.82 22.32 20.78
N LEU A 259 -5.75 21.62 21.42
CA LEU A 259 -7.04 22.18 21.82
C LEU A 259 -6.81 23.24 22.88
N PRO A 260 -7.31 24.48 22.71
CA PRO A 260 -7.11 25.55 23.68
C PRO A 260 -7.84 25.28 25.01
N ASN A 261 -7.24 25.70 26.08
CA ASN A 261 -7.91 25.74 27.38
C ASN A 261 -8.60 27.11 27.50
N TYR A 262 -9.86 27.09 27.88
CA TYR A 262 -10.65 28.31 28.16
C TYR A 262 -10.98 28.40 29.65
N GLU A 263 -11.06 29.61 30.17
CA GLU A 263 -11.57 29.83 31.51
C GLU A 263 -13.10 29.68 31.53
N LYS A 264 -13.65 29.34 32.69
CA LYS A 264 -15.09 29.10 32.86
C LYS A 264 -15.98 30.24 32.34
N ASN A 265 -15.55 31.47 32.57
CA ASN A 265 -16.22 32.70 32.13
C ASN A 265 -16.17 32.93 30.61
N GLU A 266 -15.25 32.28 29.90
CA GLU A 266 -15.13 32.36 28.45
C GLU A 266 -16.02 31.32 27.74
N MET A 267 -16.48 30.29 28.46
CA MET A 267 -17.21 29.15 27.85
C MET A 267 -18.55 29.55 27.21
N ASP A 268 -19.26 30.53 27.81
CA ASP A 268 -20.53 31.01 27.27
C ASP A 268 -20.35 31.80 25.97
N ASP A 269 -19.16 32.36 25.73
CA ASP A 269 -18.80 33.10 24.53
C ASP A 269 -18.37 32.17 23.37
N ILE A 270 -18.15 30.86 23.60
CA ILE A 270 -17.64 29.95 22.61
C ILE A 270 -18.76 29.43 21.69
N LEU A 271 -18.56 29.56 20.38
CA LEU A 271 -19.28 28.91 19.32
C LEU A 271 -18.36 27.88 18.68
N PHE A 272 -18.70 26.61 18.75
CA PHE A 272 -17.98 25.58 18.03
C PHE A 272 -18.32 25.63 16.52
N ALA A 273 -17.31 25.60 15.68
CA ALA A 273 -17.53 25.59 14.24
C ALA A 273 -16.58 24.59 13.53
N THR A 274 -17.12 23.88 12.54
CA THR A 274 -16.37 23.04 11.61
C THR A 274 -16.62 23.50 10.18
N CYS A 275 -15.59 23.38 9.35
CA CYS A 275 -15.65 23.77 7.93
C CYS A 275 -15.14 22.61 7.07
N ASP A 276 -15.92 22.22 6.05
CA ASP A 276 -15.57 21.17 5.08
C ASP A 276 -15.32 21.78 3.70
N ILE A 277 -14.22 21.40 3.02
CA ILE A 277 -13.90 21.89 1.69
C ILE A 277 -14.57 21.03 0.63
N VAL A 278 -15.39 21.65 -0.21
CA VAL A 278 -16.16 21.00 -1.25
C VAL A 278 -15.26 20.49 -2.38
N ASP A 279 -15.24 19.17 -2.62
CA ASP A 279 -14.50 18.51 -3.71
C ASP A 279 -13.05 19.00 -3.88
N MET A 280 -12.32 19.21 -2.77
CA MET A 280 -11.01 19.85 -2.70
C MET A 280 -10.03 19.36 -3.78
N TYR A 281 -9.82 18.04 -3.89
CA TYR A 281 -8.83 17.49 -4.83
C TYR A 281 -9.11 17.80 -6.30
N SER A 282 -10.38 17.90 -6.68
CA SER A 282 -10.79 18.24 -8.04
C SER A 282 -10.60 19.73 -8.35
N ASN A 283 -10.57 20.58 -7.33
CA ASN A 283 -10.54 22.04 -7.44
C ASN A 283 -9.14 22.65 -7.26
N ILE A 284 -8.15 21.88 -6.82
CA ILE A 284 -6.76 22.34 -6.71
C ILE A 284 -6.10 22.37 -8.08
N GLU A 285 -5.85 23.57 -8.60
CA GLU A 285 -5.20 23.79 -9.91
C GLU A 285 -3.69 23.59 -9.84
N VAL A 286 -3.08 23.09 -10.93
CA VAL A 286 -1.64 22.81 -10.99
C VAL A 286 -0.80 24.05 -10.72
N ASP A 287 -1.19 25.20 -11.25
CA ASP A 287 -0.47 26.46 -11.06
C ASP A 287 -0.53 26.94 -9.60
N LEU A 288 -1.64 26.73 -8.92
CA LEU A 288 -1.77 27.00 -7.48
C LEU A 288 -0.85 26.07 -6.68
N VAL A 289 -0.74 24.79 -7.05
CA VAL A 289 0.21 23.85 -6.42
C VAL A 289 1.64 24.37 -6.57
N ILE A 290 2.03 24.74 -7.79
CA ILE A 290 3.39 25.22 -8.10
C ILE A 290 3.70 26.48 -7.24
N LYS A 291 2.81 27.45 -7.24
CA LYS A 291 2.96 28.68 -6.43
C LYS A 291 3.13 28.34 -4.94
N SER A 292 2.25 27.50 -4.42
CA SER A 292 2.25 27.13 -2.99
C SER A 292 3.51 26.38 -2.60
N VAL A 293 3.94 25.39 -3.36
CA VAL A 293 5.14 24.61 -3.07
C VAL A 293 6.40 25.48 -3.20
N THR A 294 6.47 26.34 -4.21
CA THR A 294 7.55 27.34 -4.35
C THR A 294 7.66 28.23 -3.13
N TYR A 295 6.52 28.77 -2.67
CA TYR A 295 6.50 29.60 -1.46
C TYR A 295 7.09 28.87 -0.25
N TRP A 296 6.63 27.64 0.04
CA TRP A 296 7.09 26.90 1.21
C TRP A 296 8.58 26.53 1.12
N ILE A 297 9.07 26.14 -0.06
CA ILE A 297 10.48 25.83 -0.26
C ILE A 297 11.35 27.10 -0.10
N CYS A 298 10.96 28.22 -0.68
CA CYS A 298 11.69 29.48 -0.55
C CYS A 298 11.68 30.01 0.89
N LYS A 299 10.57 29.83 1.62
CA LYS A 299 10.47 30.28 3.02
C LYS A 299 11.30 29.43 3.98
N PHE A 300 11.43 28.13 3.71
CA PHE A 300 12.16 27.17 4.56
C PHE A 300 13.13 26.32 3.74
N PRO A 301 14.16 26.89 3.11
CA PRO A 301 15.02 26.18 2.17
C PRO A 301 15.82 25.03 2.80
N THR A 302 16.10 25.12 4.10
CA THR A 302 16.84 24.10 4.86
C THR A 302 16.07 22.79 5.07
N LEU A 303 14.75 22.77 4.84
CA LEU A 303 13.94 21.57 4.95
C LEU A 303 13.99 20.70 3.68
N LEU A 304 14.40 21.28 2.55
CA LEU A 304 14.61 20.50 1.34
C LEU A 304 15.91 19.71 1.45
N HIS A 305 15.83 18.44 1.16
CA HIS A 305 17.02 17.57 1.15
C HIS A 305 18.10 18.13 0.23
N SER A 306 19.36 18.21 0.70
CA SER A 306 20.50 18.92 0.08
C SER A 306 20.79 18.57 -1.39
N ARG A 307 20.48 17.34 -1.81
CA ARG A 307 20.67 16.88 -3.20
C ARG A 307 19.62 17.43 -4.18
N PHE A 308 18.47 17.88 -3.70
CA PHE A 308 17.34 18.29 -4.56
C PHE A 308 17.21 19.80 -4.59
N ASN A 309 16.72 20.30 -5.72
CA ASN A 309 16.47 21.73 -5.93
C ASN A 309 15.00 21.98 -6.30
N LEU A 310 14.62 23.24 -6.32
CA LEU A 310 13.26 23.67 -6.64
C LEU A 310 12.82 23.19 -8.03
N ASP A 311 13.71 23.28 -9.04
CA ASP A 311 13.40 22.90 -10.43
C ASP A 311 13.00 21.41 -10.53
N PHE A 312 13.73 20.54 -9.82
CA PHE A 312 13.38 19.11 -9.73
C PHE A 312 11.98 18.91 -9.18
N ILE A 313 11.64 19.60 -8.09
CA ILE A 313 10.34 19.48 -7.44
C ILE A 313 9.22 19.96 -8.36
N ILE A 314 9.37 21.15 -8.94
CA ILE A 314 8.33 21.77 -9.78
C ILE A 314 8.08 20.97 -11.06
N GLU A 315 9.15 20.55 -11.75
CA GLU A 315 9.04 19.73 -12.95
C GLU A 315 8.45 18.34 -12.62
N GLY A 316 8.91 17.73 -11.53
CA GLY A 316 8.38 16.45 -11.05
C GLY A 316 6.89 16.51 -10.70
N LEU A 317 6.45 17.55 -10.01
CA LEU A 317 5.02 17.81 -9.73
C LEU A 317 4.24 18.00 -11.02
N GLY A 318 4.76 18.77 -11.96
CA GLY A 318 4.15 18.94 -13.28
C GLY A 318 3.92 17.63 -14.02
N ILE A 319 4.88 16.69 -13.94
CA ILE A 319 4.74 15.35 -14.54
C ILE A 319 3.65 14.55 -13.81
N VAL A 320 3.66 14.52 -12.48
CA VAL A 320 2.70 13.74 -11.69
C VAL A 320 1.27 14.25 -11.90
N LEU A 321 1.04 15.56 -11.83
CA LEU A 321 -0.28 16.17 -11.86
C LEU A 321 -0.88 16.18 -13.27
N LYS A 322 -0.10 16.53 -14.30
CA LYS A 322 -0.59 16.61 -15.70
C LYS A 322 -0.71 15.26 -16.40
N ASN A 323 -0.23 14.17 -15.77
CA ASN A 323 -0.25 12.83 -16.36
C ASN A 323 -0.94 11.79 -15.45
N ALA A 324 -1.98 12.19 -14.74
CA ALA A 324 -2.84 11.28 -13.99
C ALA A 324 -3.75 10.51 -14.97
N THR A 325 -3.26 9.39 -15.48
CA THR A 325 -3.91 8.51 -16.44
C THR A 325 -4.59 7.33 -15.77
N PHE A 326 -5.74 6.90 -16.30
CA PHE A 326 -6.48 5.75 -15.75
C PHE A 326 -7.40 5.13 -16.80
N GLN A 327 -7.97 3.98 -16.47
CA GLN A 327 -8.91 3.26 -17.32
C GLN A 327 -10.22 2.94 -16.60
N PHE A 328 -11.29 2.89 -17.38
CA PHE A 328 -12.59 2.37 -16.97
C PHE A 328 -13.30 1.76 -18.17
N ASN A 329 -13.87 0.57 -18.00
CA ASN A 329 -14.67 -0.12 -19.02
C ASN A 329 -13.97 -0.15 -20.41
N ASN A 330 -12.67 -0.51 -20.45
CA ASN A 330 -11.81 -0.56 -21.64
C ASN A 330 -11.57 0.77 -22.37
N LYS A 331 -11.92 1.90 -21.76
CA LYS A 331 -11.57 3.23 -22.25
C LYS A 331 -10.49 3.85 -21.38
N PHE A 332 -9.66 4.70 -21.96
CA PHE A 332 -8.59 5.40 -21.30
C PHE A 332 -8.93 6.87 -21.11
N TYR A 333 -8.54 7.40 -19.96
CA TYR A 333 -8.83 8.77 -19.56
C TYR A 333 -7.60 9.41 -18.91
N SER A 334 -7.56 10.72 -18.89
CA SER A 334 -6.65 11.49 -18.05
C SER A 334 -7.41 12.61 -17.35
N LEU A 335 -6.94 12.97 -16.16
CA LEU A 335 -7.46 14.13 -15.44
C LEU A 335 -6.97 15.42 -16.12
N GLN A 336 -7.87 16.38 -16.33
CA GLN A 336 -7.55 17.69 -16.89
C GLN A 336 -7.34 18.77 -15.82
N CYS A 337 -8.06 18.66 -14.71
CA CYS A 337 -8.01 19.60 -13.61
C CYS A 337 -7.93 18.85 -12.28
N GLY A 338 -7.33 19.47 -11.29
CA GLY A 338 -7.20 18.88 -9.95
C GLY A 338 -6.06 17.88 -9.78
N THR A 339 -6.05 17.25 -8.62
CA THR A 339 -5.10 16.19 -8.24
C THR A 339 -5.82 14.85 -8.18
N GLY A 340 -5.18 13.78 -8.67
CA GLY A 340 -5.74 12.43 -8.54
C GLY A 340 -5.81 11.99 -7.08
N THR A 341 -7.00 11.68 -6.58
CA THR A 341 -7.26 11.30 -5.17
C THR A 341 -6.46 10.11 -4.67
N GLY A 342 -5.98 9.24 -5.55
CA GLY A 342 -5.15 8.06 -5.20
C GLY A 342 -3.65 8.28 -5.42
N THR A 343 -3.20 9.50 -5.67
CA THR A 343 -1.79 9.84 -5.84
C THR A 343 -1.12 10.02 -4.48
N GLN A 344 0.07 9.44 -4.28
CA GLN A 344 0.76 9.44 -2.99
C GLN A 344 1.00 10.85 -2.43
N VAL A 345 1.42 11.79 -3.27
CA VAL A 345 1.74 13.18 -2.88
C VAL A 345 0.51 14.06 -2.70
N ALA A 346 -0.68 13.63 -3.12
CA ALA A 346 -1.88 14.47 -3.14
C ALA A 346 -2.26 15.04 -1.76
N PRO A 347 -2.27 14.29 -0.65
CA PRO A 347 -2.58 14.84 0.68
C PRO A 347 -1.57 15.89 1.13
N THR A 348 -0.28 15.69 0.82
CA THR A 348 0.80 16.63 1.14
C THR A 348 0.63 17.93 0.37
N ILE A 349 0.37 17.84 -0.94
CA ILE A 349 0.07 19.01 -1.79
C ILE A 349 -1.16 19.76 -1.27
N ALA A 350 -2.24 19.04 -0.96
CA ALA A 350 -3.47 19.66 -0.45
C ALA A 350 -3.21 20.49 0.81
N ASN A 351 -2.44 19.96 1.76
CA ASN A 351 -2.06 20.68 2.96
C ASN A 351 -1.20 21.92 2.65
N LEU A 352 -0.22 21.81 1.75
CA LEU A 352 0.66 22.93 1.38
C LEU A 352 -0.12 24.04 0.65
N VAL A 353 -1.05 23.70 -0.23
CA VAL A 353 -1.92 24.63 -0.93
C VAL A 353 -2.82 25.37 0.07
N MET A 354 -3.48 24.61 0.94
CA MET A 354 -4.36 25.24 1.94
C MET A 354 -3.57 26.12 2.89
N GLY A 355 -2.41 25.66 3.39
CA GLY A 355 -1.55 26.48 4.23
C GLY A 355 -1.04 27.76 3.54
N TYR A 356 -0.87 27.72 2.20
CA TYR A 356 -0.54 28.91 1.42
C TYR A 356 -1.71 29.90 1.35
N LEU A 357 -2.93 29.41 1.10
CA LEU A 357 -4.15 30.23 1.09
C LEU A 357 -4.45 30.82 2.47
N GLU A 358 -4.16 30.10 3.52
CA GLU A 358 -4.34 30.56 4.92
C GLU A 358 -3.47 31.78 5.28
N ILE A 359 -2.38 32.04 4.55
CA ILE A 359 -1.61 33.29 4.73
C ILE A 359 -2.49 34.49 4.37
N THR A 360 -3.19 34.39 3.24
CA THR A 360 -4.15 35.44 2.82
C THR A 360 -5.34 35.52 3.76
N LEU A 361 -5.80 34.37 4.30
CA LEU A 361 -6.83 34.34 5.33
C LEU A 361 -6.42 35.21 6.55
N TYR A 362 -5.23 34.98 7.08
CA TYR A 362 -4.77 35.69 8.26
C TYR A 362 -4.65 37.20 8.03
N GLU A 363 -4.16 37.62 6.87
CA GLU A 363 -4.11 39.04 6.50
C GLU A 363 -5.51 39.66 6.36
N LYS A 364 -6.45 38.98 5.73
CA LYS A 364 -7.85 39.46 5.61
C LYS A 364 -8.53 39.54 6.96
N VAL A 365 -8.31 38.54 7.83
CA VAL A 365 -8.84 38.59 9.22
C VAL A 365 -8.32 39.80 9.97
N LYS A 366 -7.02 40.15 9.84
CA LYS A 366 -6.45 41.34 10.43
C LYS A 366 -7.12 42.64 9.96
N ILE A 367 -7.42 42.72 8.66
CA ILE A 367 -8.04 43.90 8.05
C ILE A 367 -9.52 44.05 8.43
N ILE A 368 -10.27 42.95 8.43
CA ILE A 368 -11.74 42.95 8.61
C ILE A 368 -12.13 43.00 10.09
N PHE A 369 -11.35 42.30 10.92
CA PHE A 369 -11.56 42.30 12.37
C PHE A 369 -10.46 43.16 13.06
N ASP A 370 -9.42 42.51 13.60
CA ASP A 370 -8.25 43.18 14.17
C ASP A 370 -7.05 42.22 14.30
N GLU A 371 -5.94 42.74 14.85
CA GLU A 371 -4.72 41.97 15.05
C GLU A 371 -4.85 40.90 16.15
N ASN A 372 -5.69 41.12 17.18
CA ASN A 372 -5.88 40.17 18.27
C ASN A 372 -6.67 38.95 17.76
N ILE A 373 -7.72 39.19 16.96
CA ILE A 373 -8.52 38.16 16.34
C ILE A 373 -7.67 37.40 15.32
N GLN A 374 -6.79 38.09 14.56
CA GLN A 374 -5.82 37.40 13.68
C GLN A 374 -4.94 36.41 14.46
N LYS A 375 -4.34 36.86 15.57
CA LYS A 375 -3.49 36.02 16.44
C LYS A 375 -4.28 34.82 16.97
N TYR A 376 -5.50 35.06 17.41
CA TYR A 376 -6.41 34.01 17.86
C TYR A 376 -6.70 32.98 16.77
N VAL A 377 -7.04 33.40 15.55
CA VAL A 377 -7.31 32.53 14.43
C VAL A 377 -6.06 31.70 14.04
N ILE A 378 -4.87 32.32 14.02
CA ILE A 378 -3.62 31.59 13.76
C ILE A 378 -3.40 30.46 14.78
N GLN A 379 -3.72 30.74 16.06
CA GLN A 379 -3.52 29.76 17.14
C GLN A 379 -4.61 28.69 17.21
N ASN A 380 -5.85 29.01 16.85
CA ASN A 380 -7.01 28.17 17.12
C ASN A 380 -7.67 27.56 15.88
N TRP A 381 -7.44 28.10 14.67
CA TRP A 381 -7.85 27.43 13.42
C TRP A 381 -7.02 26.19 13.20
N LYS A 382 -7.65 25.02 13.21
CA LYS A 382 -7.02 23.71 13.03
C LYS A 382 -7.63 23.01 11.83
N ARG A 383 -6.78 22.32 11.05
CA ARG A 383 -7.22 21.69 9.81
C ARG A 383 -6.57 20.32 9.61
N PHE A 384 -7.42 19.34 9.36
CA PHE A 384 -7.02 17.99 8.92
C PHE A 384 -7.42 17.82 7.45
N ILE A 385 -6.50 18.11 6.54
CA ILE A 385 -6.65 18.07 5.08
C ILE A 385 -7.78 18.99 4.61
N ASP A 386 -9.00 18.48 4.47
CA ASP A 386 -10.23 19.16 4.03
C ASP A 386 -11.14 19.60 5.18
N ASP A 387 -11.01 18.99 6.35
CA ASP A 387 -11.83 19.29 7.53
C ASP A 387 -11.14 20.38 8.40
N GLY A 388 -11.76 21.52 8.58
CA GLY A 388 -11.32 22.60 9.49
C GLY A 388 -12.14 22.66 10.77
N GLN A 389 -11.56 23.15 11.87
CA GLN A 389 -12.24 23.37 13.14
C GLN A 389 -11.72 24.64 13.80
N ILE A 390 -12.60 25.39 14.41
CA ILE A 390 -12.30 26.53 15.27
C ILE A 390 -13.33 26.64 16.41
N CYS A 391 -12.89 27.03 17.57
CA CYS A 391 -13.75 27.53 18.63
C CYS A 391 -13.81 29.04 18.45
N TRP A 392 -14.87 29.57 17.86
CA TRP A 392 -15.06 30.98 17.60
C TRP A 392 -15.60 31.68 18.88
N LYS A 393 -15.18 32.91 19.16
CA LYS A 393 -15.77 33.69 20.24
C LYS A 393 -16.88 34.59 19.66
N ASN A 394 -18.08 34.50 20.21
CA ASN A 394 -19.21 35.34 19.80
C ASN A 394 -18.90 36.84 19.94
N SER A 395 -18.07 37.21 20.94
CA SER A 395 -17.55 38.55 21.14
C SER A 395 -16.73 39.11 19.96
N PHE A 396 -16.22 38.24 19.06
CA PHE A 396 -15.53 38.65 17.82
C PHE A 396 -16.50 39.05 16.70
N GLY A 397 -17.82 38.84 16.89
CA GLY A 397 -18.85 39.08 15.91
C GLY A 397 -19.28 37.84 15.15
N ASP A 398 -20.08 38.03 14.09
CA ASP A 398 -20.69 36.94 13.34
C ASP A 398 -19.66 36.05 12.65
N PHE A 399 -19.70 34.76 12.97
CA PHE A 399 -18.88 33.73 12.38
C PHE A 399 -19.05 33.64 10.85
N ASN A 400 -20.22 34.02 10.31
CA ASN A 400 -20.46 34.03 8.86
C ASN A 400 -19.48 34.92 8.11
N LYS A 401 -19.03 36.04 8.70
CA LYS A 401 -17.99 36.90 8.12
C LYS A 401 -16.66 36.17 7.95
N PHE A 402 -16.29 35.33 8.92
CA PHE A 402 -15.10 34.49 8.80
C PHE A 402 -15.26 33.44 7.70
N LEU A 403 -16.44 32.86 7.58
CA LEU A 403 -16.76 31.89 6.50
C LEU A 403 -16.74 32.56 5.12
N GLU A 404 -17.22 33.80 5.00
CA GLU A 404 -17.12 34.59 3.77
C GLU A 404 -15.67 34.82 3.37
N ILE A 405 -14.80 35.19 4.30
CA ILE A 405 -13.35 35.34 4.05
C ILE A 405 -12.75 34.04 3.55
N LEU A 406 -13.09 32.89 4.16
CA LEU A 406 -12.64 31.56 3.69
C LEU A 406 -13.09 31.31 2.26
N ASN A 407 -14.32 31.65 1.91
CA ASN A 407 -14.88 31.44 0.58
C ASN A 407 -14.35 32.41 -0.50
N GLU A 408 -13.74 33.50 -0.09
CA GLU A 408 -13.08 34.46 -0.98
C GLU A 408 -11.61 34.15 -1.26
N LEU A 409 -10.99 33.17 -0.55
CA LEU A 409 -9.58 32.86 -0.72
C LEU A 409 -9.24 32.38 -2.14
N HIS A 410 -10.16 31.64 -2.74
CA HIS A 410 -9.97 31.12 -4.11
C HIS A 410 -11.32 30.89 -4.81
N PRO A 411 -11.44 31.20 -6.11
CA PRO A 411 -12.72 31.08 -6.82
C PRO A 411 -13.29 29.67 -6.83
N LYS A 412 -12.46 28.62 -6.88
CA LYS A 412 -12.88 27.22 -6.98
C LYS A 412 -12.88 26.47 -5.64
N ILE A 413 -12.20 26.98 -4.62
CA ILE A 413 -12.16 26.32 -3.30
C ILE A 413 -13.24 26.96 -2.42
N LYS A 414 -14.25 26.16 -2.08
CA LYS A 414 -15.41 26.61 -1.29
C LYS A 414 -15.57 25.79 -0.04
N PHE A 415 -15.93 26.49 1.04
CA PHE A 415 -16.18 25.91 2.35
C PHE A 415 -17.67 25.89 2.65
N THR A 416 -18.11 24.82 3.26
CA THR A 416 -19.37 24.70 3.98
C THR A 416 -19.07 24.59 5.46
N SER A 417 -19.96 25.08 6.33
CA SER A 417 -19.75 25.06 7.76
C SER A 417 -20.95 24.48 8.49
N GLU A 418 -20.66 23.90 9.65
CA GLU A 418 -21.61 23.58 10.71
C GLU A 418 -21.14 24.27 11.97
N SER A 419 -22.07 24.86 12.74
CA SER A 419 -21.74 25.52 14.01
C SER A 419 -22.77 25.17 15.07
N SER A 420 -22.36 25.18 16.33
CA SER A 420 -23.19 24.87 17.48
C SER A 420 -22.62 25.51 18.75
N GLU A 421 -23.50 25.98 19.61
CA GLU A 421 -23.12 26.51 20.94
C GLU A 421 -22.89 25.39 21.96
N GLU A 422 -23.48 24.24 21.78
CA GLU A 422 -23.47 23.12 22.74
C GLU A 422 -22.37 22.13 22.46
N GLU A 423 -22.42 21.49 21.24
CA GLU A 423 -21.52 20.44 20.88
C GLU A 423 -21.27 20.40 19.37
N ILE A 424 -20.11 19.89 18.95
CA ILE A 424 -19.78 19.66 17.54
C ILE A 424 -18.88 18.44 17.36
N SER A 425 -19.04 17.74 16.25
CA SER A 425 -18.16 16.63 15.90
C SER A 425 -17.03 17.06 14.98
N PHE A 426 -15.79 16.72 15.32
CA PHE A 426 -14.63 16.90 14.46
C PHE A 426 -13.78 15.64 14.43
N LEU A 427 -13.50 15.11 13.25
CA LEU A 427 -12.89 13.79 13.06
C LEU A 427 -13.75 12.68 13.70
N ASN A 428 -13.25 12.06 14.76
CA ASN A 428 -13.95 11.08 15.59
C ASN A 428 -14.14 11.54 17.04
N ILE A 429 -14.06 12.85 17.27
CA ILE A 429 -14.20 13.50 18.56
C ILE A 429 -15.50 14.29 18.58
N LEU A 430 -16.24 14.22 19.67
CA LEU A 430 -17.31 15.14 20.01
C LEU A 430 -16.74 16.16 20.99
N LEU A 431 -16.75 17.43 20.62
CA LEU A 431 -16.42 18.55 21.49
C LEU A 431 -17.71 19.09 22.09
N TYR A 432 -17.75 19.34 23.38
CA TYR A 432 -18.92 19.92 24.03
C TYR A 432 -18.52 20.83 25.22
N LYS A 433 -19.43 21.71 25.60
CA LYS A 433 -19.23 22.58 26.77
C LYS A 433 -19.36 21.74 28.03
N GLY A 434 -18.28 21.59 28.78
CA GLY A 434 -18.26 20.98 30.09
C GLY A 434 -18.51 22.00 31.20
N LYS A 435 -18.45 21.55 32.45
CA LYS A 435 -18.70 22.43 33.62
C LYS A 435 -17.71 23.56 33.78
N SER A 436 -16.47 23.40 33.35
CA SER A 436 -15.36 24.38 33.54
C SER A 436 -14.43 24.50 32.33
N GLN A 437 -14.53 23.62 31.35
CA GLN A 437 -13.66 23.60 30.19
C GLN A 437 -14.35 22.88 29.03
N ILE A 438 -13.75 22.94 27.84
CA ILE A 438 -14.17 22.07 26.72
C ILE A 438 -13.90 20.64 27.09
N GLU A 439 -14.92 19.81 27.03
CA GLU A 439 -14.81 18.37 27.22
C GLU A 439 -14.93 17.65 25.91
N THR A 440 -14.42 16.42 25.90
CA THR A 440 -14.34 15.60 24.70
C THR A 440 -14.87 14.20 24.94
N ASP A 441 -15.65 13.70 23.98
CA ASP A 441 -16.14 12.32 23.94
C ASP A 441 -15.85 11.72 22.56
N ILE A 442 -15.99 10.41 22.42
CA ILE A 442 -15.87 9.75 21.13
C ILE A 442 -17.14 9.94 20.30
N TYR A 443 -16.96 10.42 19.07
CA TYR A 443 -18.08 10.58 18.14
C TYR A 443 -18.28 9.35 17.30
N TYR A 444 -19.42 8.72 17.42
CA TYR A 444 -19.87 7.62 16.53
C TYR A 444 -20.85 8.17 15.50
N LYS A 445 -20.59 7.91 14.23
CA LYS A 445 -21.53 8.27 13.16
C LYS A 445 -22.83 7.51 13.33
N LYS A 446 -23.97 8.13 13.05
CA LYS A 446 -25.31 7.50 13.13
C LYS A 446 -25.43 6.21 12.28
N THR A 447 -24.57 6.04 11.29
CA THR A 447 -24.48 4.85 10.42
C THR A 447 -23.43 3.84 10.88
N ASP A 448 -22.77 4.05 12.02
CA ASP A 448 -21.83 3.07 12.57
C ASP A 448 -22.59 1.89 13.15
N THR A 449 -22.28 0.71 12.69
CA THR A 449 -22.89 -0.55 13.15
C THR A 449 -22.15 -1.18 14.31
N HIS A 450 -21.01 -0.63 14.71
CA HIS A 450 -20.08 -1.19 15.70
C HIS A 450 -19.67 -2.63 15.41
N ASP A 451 -19.69 -3.02 14.13
CA ASP A 451 -19.26 -4.34 13.68
C ASP A 451 -17.73 -4.37 13.56
N TYR A 452 -17.08 -4.81 14.62
CA TYR A 452 -15.64 -4.99 14.65
C TYR A 452 -15.20 -6.28 13.95
N LEU A 453 -13.89 -6.50 13.84
CA LEU A 453 -13.35 -7.70 13.24
C LEU A 453 -13.83 -8.95 14.01
N PRO A 454 -14.57 -9.88 13.39
CA PRO A 454 -15.01 -11.09 14.07
C PRO A 454 -13.83 -11.92 14.58
N TYR A 455 -13.86 -12.38 15.81
CA TYR A 455 -12.79 -13.20 16.40
C TYR A 455 -12.54 -14.50 15.63
N SER A 456 -13.56 -15.02 14.95
CA SER A 456 -13.48 -16.19 14.04
C SER A 456 -12.72 -15.93 12.75
N SER A 457 -12.36 -14.69 12.43
CA SER A 457 -11.62 -14.35 11.23
C SER A 457 -10.21 -14.93 11.25
N SER A 458 -9.70 -15.37 10.08
CA SER A 458 -8.33 -15.91 9.94
C SER A 458 -7.32 -14.77 9.93
N HIS A 459 -7.08 -14.23 11.13
CA HIS A 459 -6.02 -13.27 11.42
C HIS A 459 -5.07 -13.83 12.48
N PRO A 460 -3.82 -13.34 12.54
CA PRO A 460 -2.92 -13.69 13.64
C PRO A 460 -3.56 -13.43 15.00
N ARG A 461 -3.30 -14.31 15.97
CA ARG A 461 -3.89 -14.19 17.32
C ARG A 461 -3.55 -12.85 17.98
N HIS A 462 -2.29 -12.41 17.84
CA HIS A 462 -1.85 -11.13 18.39
C HIS A 462 -2.60 -9.94 17.77
N THR A 463 -2.89 -9.97 16.45
CA THR A 463 -3.67 -8.93 15.78
C THR A 463 -5.10 -8.86 16.35
N LYS A 464 -5.77 -10.02 16.49
CA LYS A 464 -7.11 -10.07 17.08
C LYS A 464 -7.11 -9.59 18.52
N ASN A 465 -6.20 -10.06 19.34
CA ASN A 465 -6.10 -9.66 20.76
C ASN A 465 -5.72 -8.17 20.92
N ASN A 466 -5.10 -7.55 19.92
CA ASN A 466 -4.76 -6.12 19.96
C ASN A 466 -5.94 -5.21 19.56
N VAL A 467 -7.00 -5.72 18.94
CA VAL A 467 -8.19 -4.92 18.57
C VAL A 467 -8.83 -4.29 19.82
N PRO A 468 -9.18 -5.04 20.89
CA PRO A 468 -9.69 -4.44 22.12
C PRO A 468 -8.76 -3.39 22.74
N THR A 469 -7.44 -3.67 22.76
CA THR A 469 -6.43 -2.73 23.28
C THR A 469 -6.40 -1.42 22.51
N THR A 470 -6.45 -1.48 21.17
CA THR A 470 -6.40 -0.27 20.34
C THR A 470 -7.66 0.58 20.50
N LEU A 471 -8.84 -0.06 20.56
CA LEU A 471 -10.11 0.63 20.73
C LEU A 471 -10.25 1.23 22.13
N ALA A 472 -9.87 0.49 23.17
CA ALA A 472 -9.87 1.00 24.54
C ALA A 472 -8.88 2.18 24.69
N ARG A 473 -7.68 2.08 24.14
CA ARG A 473 -6.71 3.19 24.11
C ARG A 473 -7.32 4.44 23.47
N MET A 474 -8.00 4.29 22.32
CA MET A 474 -8.62 5.42 21.63
C MET A 474 -9.68 6.10 22.50
N ILE A 475 -10.53 5.32 23.19
CA ILE A 475 -11.50 5.86 24.14
C ILE A 475 -10.78 6.62 25.26
N CYS A 476 -9.77 6.01 25.90
CA CYS A 476 -9.02 6.62 26.99
C CYS A 476 -8.20 7.86 26.56
N GLN A 477 -7.83 7.97 25.28
CA GLN A 477 -7.14 9.15 24.75
C GLN A 477 -8.11 10.29 24.44
N ILE A 478 -9.34 9.98 24.01
CA ILE A 478 -10.32 10.98 23.55
C ILE A 478 -11.22 11.45 24.67
N VAL A 479 -11.78 10.56 25.48
CA VAL A 479 -12.80 10.89 26.46
C VAL A 479 -12.19 11.54 27.70
N SER A 480 -12.54 12.81 27.95
CA SER A 480 -11.99 13.59 29.05
C SER A 480 -12.64 13.25 30.40
N ASP A 481 -13.94 13.06 30.44
CA ASP A 481 -14.70 12.75 31.65
C ASP A 481 -14.57 11.25 31.99
N GLU A 482 -14.38 10.95 33.28
CA GLU A 482 -14.11 9.59 33.75
C GLU A 482 -15.36 8.70 33.72
N GLU A 483 -16.51 9.23 34.13
CA GLU A 483 -17.77 8.47 34.15
C GLU A 483 -18.21 8.14 32.72
N ILE A 484 -18.07 9.09 31.79
CA ILE A 484 -18.35 8.88 30.37
C ILE A 484 -17.37 7.86 29.79
N ARG A 485 -16.10 7.90 30.17
CA ARG A 485 -15.07 6.97 29.72
C ARG A 485 -15.40 5.52 30.13
N GLU A 486 -15.79 5.32 31.38
CA GLU A 486 -16.23 3.99 31.86
C GLU A 486 -17.45 3.49 31.09
N LYS A 487 -18.44 4.35 30.87
CA LYS A 487 -19.61 4.04 30.05
C LYS A 487 -19.21 3.60 28.64
N ARG A 488 -18.30 4.34 27.97
CA ARG A 488 -17.82 4.00 26.62
C ARG A 488 -17.05 2.69 26.58
N LEU A 489 -16.25 2.39 27.59
CA LEU A 489 -15.58 1.10 27.73
C LEU A 489 -16.56 -0.04 27.95
N HIS A 490 -17.64 0.17 28.71
CA HIS A 490 -18.69 -0.82 28.89
C HIS A 490 -19.46 -1.10 27.58
N GLU A 491 -19.80 -0.06 26.80
CA GLU A 491 -20.41 -0.19 25.47
C GLU A 491 -19.46 -0.96 24.53
N LEU A 492 -18.18 -0.62 24.51
CA LEU A 492 -17.17 -1.33 23.72
C LEU A 492 -17.07 -2.81 24.08
N LYS A 493 -17.12 -3.15 25.38
CA LYS A 493 -17.13 -4.55 25.85
C LYS A 493 -18.32 -5.31 25.26
N HIS A 494 -19.51 -4.71 25.27
CA HIS A 494 -20.72 -5.33 24.69
C HIS A 494 -20.55 -5.62 23.19
N TRP A 495 -20.04 -4.67 22.40
CA TRP A 495 -19.83 -4.85 20.95
C TRP A 495 -18.76 -5.88 20.64
N LEU A 496 -17.69 -5.93 21.43
CA LEU A 496 -16.63 -6.92 21.26
C LEU A 496 -17.12 -8.35 21.60
N LEU A 497 -17.94 -8.51 22.64
CA LEU A 497 -18.58 -9.80 22.97
C LEU A 497 -19.46 -10.28 21.80
N LYS A 498 -20.26 -9.37 21.21
CA LYS A 498 -21.06 -9.64 20.00
C LYS A 498 -20.19 -10.07 18.81
N SER A 499 -18.97 -9.53 18.70
CA SER A 499 -17.98 -9.89 17.67
C SER A 499 -17.22 -11.19 18.00
N GLY A 500 -17.56 -11.88 19.11
CA GLY A 500 -17.02 -13.19 19.50
C GLY A 500 -15.71 -13.15 20.30
N TYR A 501 -15.32 -12.01 20.85
CA TYR A 501 -14.18 -11.91 21.77
C TYR A 501 -14.54 -12.48 23.12
N LYS A 502 -13.57 -13.14 23.76
CA LYS A 502 -13.75 -13.66 25.13
C LYS A 502 -13.64 -12.52 26.14
N SER A 503 -14.49 -12.56 27.18
CA SER A 503 -14.52 -11.53 28.24
C SER A 503 -13.16 -11.35 28.91
N GLU A 504 -12.43 -12.42 29.20
CA GLU A 504 -11.08 -12.36 29.79
C GLU A 504 -10.09 -11.57 28.93
N VAL A 505 -10.11 -11.77 27.59
CA VAL A 505 -9.24 -11.06 26.66
C VAL A 505 -9.55 -9.57 26.68
N ILE A 506 -10.84 -9.19 26.72
CA ILE A 506 -11.28 -7.80 26.76
C ILE A 506 -10.85 -7.15 28.07
N LEU A 507 -11.13 -7.78 29.21
CA LEU A 507 -10.79 -7.24 30.54
C LEU A 507 -9.27 -7.06 30.71
N ASN A 508 -8.47 -8.05 30.34
CA ASN A 508 -7.00 -7.95 30.35
C ASN A 508 -6.45 -6.81 29.46
N CYS A 509 -7.20 -6.44 28.43
CA CYS A 509 -6.84 -5.29 27.60
C CYS A 509 -7.21 -3.96 28.24
N PHE A 510 -8.34 -3.88 28.94
CA PHE A 510 -8.82 -2.66 29.60
C PHE A 510 -8.00 -2.31 30.84
N GLN A 511 -7.59 -3.32 31.63
CA GLN A 511 -6.71 -3.15 32.79
C GLN A 511 -5.41 -2.40 32.51
N LYS A 512 -4.93 -2.43 31.25
CA LYS A 512 -3.73 -1.69 30.85
C LYS A 512 -3.91 -0.16 30.89
N PHE A 513 -5.13 0.32 30.96
CA PHE A 513 -5.49 1.73 30.94
C PHE A 513 -6.15 2.20 32.24
N GLU A 514 -6.30 1.31 33.22
CA GLU A 514 -6.72 1.68 34.56
C GLU A 514 -5.63 2.61 35.18
N ASN A 515 -6.05 3.73 35.71
CA ASN A 515 -5.18 4.74 36.36
C ASN A 515 -4.13 5.41 35.46
N VAL A 516 -4.31 5.43 34.13
CA VAL A 516 -3.41 6.13 33.20
C VAL A 516 -4.06 7.45 32.76
N ASP A 517 -3.34 8.55 32.92
CA ASP A 517 -3.81 9.86 32.46
C ASP A 517 -3.96 9.91 30.94
N CYS A 518 -5.02 10.57 30.46
CA CYS A 518 -5.29 10.71 29.01
C CYS A 518 -4.16 11.44 28.28
N LYS A 519 -3.51 12.41 28.92
CA LYS A 519 -2.40 13.19 28.35
C LYS A 519 -1.15 12.34 28.18
N ASP A 520 -0.85 11.45 29.14
CA ASP A 520 0.28 10.52 29.05
C ASP A 520 0.09 9.51 27.92
N LEU A 521 -1.15 9.05 27.69
CA LEU A 521 -1.49 8.15 26.59
C LEU A 521 -1.36 8.81 25.20
N ARG A 522 -1.51 10.13 25.11
CA ARG A 522 -1.36 10.91 23.86
C ARG A 522 0.10 11.14 23.51
N ASN A 523 0.96 11.34 24.52
CA ASN A 523 2.38 11.61 24.35
C ASN A 523 3.14 10.28 24.27
N LYS A 524 3.62 9.92 23.09
CA LYS A 524 4.53 8.78 22.95
C LYS A 524 5.84 9.10 23.67
N VAL A 525 6.13 8.42 24.76
CA VAL A 525 7.50 8.35 25.29
C VAL A 525 8.31 7.52 24.28
N ILE A 526 9.16 8.17 23.52
CA ILE A 526 10.18 7.49 22.71
C ILE A 526 11.21 7.01 23.72
N SER A 527 11.26 5.70 23.99
CA SER A 527 12.34 5.12 24.81
C SER A 527 13.65 5.27 24.01
N GLU A 528 14.65 5.91 24.60
CA GLU A 528 15.97 6.12 23.98
C GLU A 528 16.73 4.81 23.71
N ASN A 529 16.31 3.69 24.28
CA ASN A 529 16.89 2.35 24.11
C ASN A 529 15.97 1.43 23.31
N GLU A 530 15.75 1.73 22.02
CA GLU A 530 15.07 0.74 21.17
C GLU A 530 16.08 -0.32 20.68
N GLU A 531 15.92 -1.57 21.14
CA GLU A 531 16.57 -2.73 20.52
C GLU A 531 16.31 -2.73 19.01
N GLU A 532 17.32 -2.94 18.20
CA GLU A 532 17.17 -3.13 16.76
C GLU A 532 16.33 -4.39 16.48
N LYS A 533 15.33 -4.29 15.60
CA LYS A 533 14.39 -5.38 15.34
C LYS A 533 14.59 -5.95 13.95
N ILE A 534 15.05 -7.20 13.87
CA ILE A 534 15.03 -7.97 12.63
C ILE A 534 13.69 -8.68 12.51
N VAL A 535 12.99 -8.44 11.40
CA VAL A 535 11.63 -8.94 11.22
C VAL A 535 11.61 -10.11 10.25
N PHE A 536 11.16 -11.27 10.72
CA PHE A 536 10.76 -12.42 9.89
C PHE A 536 9.32 -12.22 9.42
N ILE A 537 9.10 -12.07 8.12
CA ILE A 537 7.79 -11.73 7.55
C ILE A 537 7.26 -12.91 6.75
N GLN A 538 6.10 -13.45 7.12
CA GLN A 538 5.41 -14.52 6.39
C GLN A 538 3.95 -14.18 6.12
N LEU A 539 3.30 -14.87 5.15
CA LEU A 539 1.86 -14.80 4.98
C LEU A 539 1.18 -15.59 6.10
N HIS A 540 0.17 -14.99 6.75
CA HIS A 540 -0.58 -15.68 7.79
C HIS A 540 -1.41 -16.84 7.20
N ASN A 541 -1.17 -18.03 7.72
CA ASN A 541 -2.03 -19.19 7.55
C ASN A 541 -2.01 -19.97 8.87
N PRO A 542 -3.16 -20.28 9.49
CA PRO A 542 -3.22 -21.04 10.74
C PRO A 542 -2.49 -22.40 10.67
N ASN A 543 -2.39 -22.93 9.45
CA ASN A 543 -1.75 -24.23 9.18
C ASN A 543 -0.28 -24.12 8.76
N ASN A 544 0.33 -22.92 8.88
CA ASN A 544 1.76 -22.76 8.65
C ASN A 544 2.58 -23.61 9.64
N PRO A 545 3.61 -24.31 9.18
CA PRO A 545 4.56 -24.96 10.08
C PRO A 545 5.17 -23.97 11.08
N GLN A 546 5.33 -24.39 12.31
CA GLN A 546 5.87 -23.56 13.40
C GLN A 546 7.41 -23.42 13.32
N ILE A 547 7.91 -22.89 12.18
CA ILE A 547 9.36 -22.78 11.93
C ILE A 547 10.00 -21.62 12.69
N PHE A 548 9.24 -20.57 13.03
CA PHE A 548 9.79 -19.37 13.66
C PHE A 548 10.45 -19.66 15.01
N GLY A 549 9.87 -20.53 15.84
CA GLY A 549 10.48 -20.91 17.13
C GLY A 549 11.86 -21.54 16.94
N LYS A 550 12.01 -22.45 15.96
CA LYS A 550 13.31 -23.05 15.63
C LYS A 550 14.30 -22.01 15.13
N ILE A 551 13.87 -21.10 14.25
CA ILE A 551 14.70 -20.02 13.73
C ILE A 551 15.16 -19.10 14.86
N LYS A 552 14.26 -18.74 15.79
CA LYS A 552 14.58 -17.89 16.94
C LYS A 552 15.60 -18.55 17.86
N ASN A 553 15.48 -19.84 18.12
CA ASN A 553 16.47 -20.59 18.95
C ASN A 553 17.84 -20.59 18.27
N ILE A 554 17.92 -20.83 16.96
CA ILE A 554 19.19 -20.77 16.21
C ILE A 554 19.79 -19.36 16.26
N PHE A 555 18.95 -18.33 16.10
CA PHE A 555 19.39 -16.93 16.18
C PHE A 555 19.90 -16.58 17.60
N ASN A 556 19.21 -17.00 18.64
CA ASN A 556 19.66 -16.79 20.03
C ASN A 556 20.99 -17.47 20.28
N SER A 557 21.20 -18.72 19.82
CA SER A 557 22.51 -19.40 19.94
C SER A 557 23.63 -18.72 19.16
N LEU A 558 23.31 -18.02 18.06
CA LEU A 558 24.26 -17.16 17.34
C LEU A 558 24.64 -15.93 18.19
N LYS A 559 23.64 -15.28 18.77
CA LYS A 559 23.81 -14.13 19.66
C LYS A 559 24.66 -14.45 20.87
N GLU A 560 24.44 -15.60 21.51
CA GLU A 560 25.24 -16.12 22.63
C GLU A 560 26.70 -16.39 22.22
N TYR A 561 26.93 -16.93 21.02
CA TYR A 561 28.27 -17.16 20.48
C TYR A 561 29.03 -15.85 20.23
N GLU A 562 28.40 -14.84 19.68
CA GLU A 562 29.03 -13.54 19.40
C GLU A 562 29.27 -12.70 20.66
N GLY A 563 28.53 -12.96 21.73
CA GLY A 563 28.66 -12.26 23.02
C GLY A 563 28.14 -10.83 23.01
N VAL A 564 28.56 -10.05 24.01
CA VAL A 564 28.05 -8.68 24.27
C VAL A 564 28.49 -7.66 23.20
N GLU A 565 29.65 -7.86 22.61
CA GLU A 565 30.19 -6.97 21.54
C GLU A 565 29.84 -7.45 20.13
N GLY A 566 29.06 -8.51 19.98
CA GLY A 566 28.71 -9.08 18.68
C GLY A 566 27.72 -8.23 17.87
N THR A 567 27.70 -8.44 16.56
CA THR A 567 26.83 -7.77 15.58
C THR A 567 25.35 -7.74 15.99
N PHE A 568 24.89 -8.79 16.67
CA PHE A 568 23.47 -8.96 17.02
C PHE A 568 23.20 -8.75 18.53
N SER A 569 24.17 -8.27 19.31
CA SER A 569 24.04 -8.11 20.77
C SER A 569 22.81 -7.29 21.19
N ASN A 570 22.52 -6.17 20.50
CA ASN A 570 21.36 -5.32 20.74
C ASN A 570 20.24 -5.53 19.70
N THR A 571 20.12 -6.75 19.17
CA THR A 571 19.14 -7.07 18.13
C THR A 571 18.15 -8.12 18.62
N SER A 572 16.86 -7.90 18.37
CA SER A 572 15.80 -8.88 18.64
C SER A 572 15.18 -9.40 17.32
N LEU A 573 14.91 -10.71 17.28
CA LEU A 573 14.22 -11.34 16.17
C LEU A 573 12.73 -11.42 16.46
N ILE A 574 11.91 -10.74 15.66
CA ILE A 574 10.46 -10.72 15.79
C ILE A 574 9.76 -11.31 14.57
N LYS A 575 8.54 -11.81 14.76
CA LYS A 575 7.70 -12.37 13.70
C LYS A 575 6.60 -11.37 13.32
N ALA A 576 6.48 -11.07 12.02
CA ALA A 576 5.35 -10.35 11.46
C ALA A 576 4.60 -11.22 10.45
N GLU A 577 3.30 -11.08 10.39
CA GLU A 577 2.46 -11.85 9.50
C GLU A 577 1.63 -10.93 8.59
N LYS A 578 1.79 -11.11 7.28
CA LYS A 578 0.96 -10.43 6.27
C LYS A 578 -0.46 -11.01 6.32
N GLN A 579 -1.47 -10.15 6.27
CA GLN A 579 -2.87 -10.56 6.24
C GLN A 579 -3.20 -11.31 4.94
N PRO A 580 -3.96 -12.44 5.01
CA PRO A 580 -4.51 -13.10 3.82
C PRO A 580 -5.61 -12.26 3.16
N LEU A 581 -6.10 -12.69 2.00
CA LEU A 581 -7.17 -12.00 1.29
C LEU A 581 -8.45 -12.00 2.13
N ASN A 582 -8.99 -10.81 2.41
CA ASN A 582 -10.28 -10.64 3.08
C ASN A 582 -11.45 -10.68 2.07
N LEU A 583 -12.68 -10.79 2.59
CA LEU A 583 -13.89 -10.82 1.76
C LEU A 583 -14.01 -9.59 0.87
N GLY A 584 -13.64 -8.41 1.37
CA GLY A 584 -13.63 -7.19 0.57
C GLY A 584 -12.78 -7.33 -0.69
N ARG A 585 -11.55 -7.81 -0.56
CA ARG A 585 -10.65 -8.04 -1.71
C ARG A 585 -11.09 -9.20 -2.61
N LEU A 586 -11.74 -10.22 -2.03
CA LEU A 586 -12.24 -11.35 -2.80
C LEU A 586 -13.47 -11.00 -3.64
N LEU A 587 -14.37 -10.16 -3.14
CA LEU A 587 -15.65 -9.85 -3.76
C LEU A 587 -15.66 -8.56 -4.59
N GLN A 588 -14.81 -7.58 -4.25
CA GLN A 588 -14.74 -6.33 -5.02
C GLN A 588 -14.11 -6.57 -6.40
N LYS A 589 -14.84 -6.23 -7.43
CA LYS A 589 -14.34 -6.24 -8.81
C LYS A 589 -13.78 -4.84 -9.15
N SER A 590 -12.50 -4.80 -9.51
CA SER A 590 -11.85 -3.57 -9.99
C SER A 590 -11.89 -3.44 -11.52
N PHE A 591 -12.10 -4.57 -12.21
CA PHE A 591 -12.08 -4.66 -13.67
C PHE A 591 -13.43 -5.12 -14.21
N PHE A 592 -13.90 -4.41 -15.23
CA PHE A 592 -15.01 -4.84 -16.08
C PHE A 592 -14.53 -5.42 -17.40
N SER A 593 -13.23 -5.78 -17.52
CA SER A 593 -12.75 -6.33 -18.77
C SER A 593 -13.53 -7.60 -19.10
N MET A 594 -14.24 -7.53 -20.19
CA MET A 594 -14.88 -8.68 -20.86
C MET A 594 -13.84 -9.52 -21.57
N GLU A 595 -12.55 -9.31 -21.31
CA GLU A 595 -11.55 -10.19 -21.88
C GLU A 595 -11.88 -11.62 -21.42
N PRO A 596 -12.18 -12.52 -22.39
CA PRO A 596 -12.34 -13.91 -22.06
C PRO A 596 -11.08 -14.33 -21.31
N ARG A 597 -11.21 -15.11 -20.23
CA ARG A 597 -10.04 -15.69 -19.58
C ARG A 597 -9.25 -16.36 -20.67
N LEU A 598 -8.09 -15.78 -21.00
CA LEU A 598 -7.22 -16.37 -22.01
C LEU A 598 -6.94 -17.81 -21.61
N PRO A 599 -7.03 -18.76 -22.55
CA PRO A 599 -6.84 -20.17 -22.23
C PRO A 599 -5.49 -20.37 -21.57
N HIS A 600 -5.46 -21.18 -20.51
CA HIS A 600 -4.21 -21.52 -19.84
C HIS A 600 -3.22 -22.14 -20.84
N GLY A 601 -1.96 -21.83 -20.68
CA GLY A 601 -0.89 -22.30 -21.56
C GLY A 601 -0.07 -21.18 -22.16
N VAL A 602 0.81 -21.54 -23.04
CA VAL A 602 1.70 -20.64 -23.78
C VAL A 602 1.14 -20.43 -25.17
N LYS A 603 1.00 -19.17 -25.58
CA LYS A 603 0.51 -18.74 -26.90
C LYS A 603 1.47 -17.75 -27.54
N LYS A 604 1.45 -17.64 -28.86
CA LYS A 604 2.17 -16.60 -29.58
C LYS A 604 1.46 -15.26 -29.37
N CYS A 605 2.22 -14.17 -29.30
CA CYS A 605 1.62 -12.83 -29.22
C CYS A 605 0.93 -12.44 -30.53
N GLN A 606 0.06 -11.42 -30.50
CA GLN A 606 -0.72 -10.99 -31.68
C GLN A 606 0.12 -10.34 -32.79
N TYR A 607 1.39 -10.01 -32.52
CA TYR A 607 2.27 -9.39 -33.50
C TYR A 607 2.84 -10.44 -34.45
N LYS A 608 2.35 -10.49 -35.68
CA LYS A 608 2.67 -11.52 -36.69
C LYS A 608 4.17 -11.70 -37.00
N LYS A 609 4.97 -10.65 -36.89
CA LYS A 609 6.43 -10.65 -37.14
C LYS A 609 7.28 -10.65 -35.85
N CYS A 610 6.78 -11.21 -34.77
CA CYS A 610 7.51 -11.24 -33.50
C CYS A 610 8.66 -12.27 -33.55
N ASP A 611 9.88 -11.79 -33.49
CA ASP A 611 11.08 -12.64 -33.55
C ASP A 611 11.18 -13.57 -32.32
N ALA A 612 10.79 -13.10 -31.15
CA ALA A 612 10.78 -13.91 -29.92
C ALA A 612 9.80 -15.08 -29.99
N CYS A 613 8.65 -14.92 -30.67
CA CYS A 613 7.63 -15.96 -30.78
C CYS A 613 8.05 -17.15 -31.67
N LYS A 614 9.14 -17.05 -32.43
CA LYS A 614 9.72 -18.16 -33.17
C LYS A 614 10.24 -19.25 -32.23
N TYR A 615 10.72 -18.87 -31.05
CA TYR A 615 11.28 -19.77 -30.05
C TYR A 615 10.27 -20.30 -29.05
N ILE A 616 9.02 -19.84 -29.10
CA ILE A 616 7.95 -20.19 -28.16
C ILE A 616 6.97 -21.16 -28.82
N PRO A 617 6.92 -22.42 -28.38
CA PRO A 617 5.90 -23.36 -28.84
C PRO A 617 4.58 -23.08 -28.14
N GLU A 618 3.46 -23.25 -28.84
CA GLU A 618 2.13 -23.22 -28.22
C GLU A 618 1.86 -24.52 -27.49
N THR A 619 1.63 -24.43 -26.18
CA THR A 619 1.41 -25.62 -25.34
C THR A 619 0.68 -25.26 -24.05
N ASN A 620 -0.06 -26.19 -23.48
CA ASN A 620 -0.68 -26.09 -22.16
C ASN A 620 0.01 -26.96 -21.09
N VAL A 621 1.03 -27.75 -21.52
CA VAL A 621 1.79 -28.65 -20.65
C VAL A 621 3.29 -28.50 -20.90
N VAL A 622 4.09 -28.83 -19.89
CA VAL A 622 5.55 -28.93 -19.99
C VAL A 622 5.95 -30.38 -19.65
N ASN A 623 6.70 -31.01 -20.54
CA ASN A 623 7.37 -32.24 -20.24
C ASN A 623 8.79 -31.97 -19.74
N PHE A 624 9.22 -32.66 -18.68
CA PHE A 624 10.59 -32.63 -18.19
C PHE A 624 11.22 -34.00 -18.45
N LYS A 625 12.27 -34.05 -19.28
CA LYS A 625 12.95 -35.31 -19.64
C LYS A 625 13.34 -36.10 -18.39
N GLY A 626 13.00 -37.39 -18.36
CA GLY A 626 13.22 -38.29 -17.23
C GLY A 626 12.08 -38.26 -16.19
N HIS A 627 11.01 -37.48 -16.40
CA HIS A 627 9.85 -37.45 -15.52
C HIS A 627 8.57 -37.81 -16.24
N HIS A 628 7.82 -38.81 -15.73
CA HIS A 628 6.58 -39.28 -16.38
C HIS A 628 5.39 -38.32 -16.24
N LYS A 629 5.41 -37.43 -15.23
CA LYS A 629 4.29 -36.53 -14.96
C LYS A 629 4.44 -35.21 -15.68
N LEU A 630 3.49 -34.92 -16.58
CA LEU A 630 3.40 -33.63 -17.26
C LEU A 630 3.07 -32.51 -16.27
N PHE A 631 3.71 -31.34 -16.44
CA PHE A 631 3.40 -30.13 -15.68
C PHE A 631 2.35 -29.33 -16.41
N LEU A 632 1.15 -29.21 -15.83
CA LEU A 632 0.05 -28.40 -16.38
C LEU A 632 0.31 -26.90 -16.13
N ILE A 633 0.32 -26.10 -17.17
CA ILE A 633 0.47 -24.64 -17.10
C ILE A 633 -0.86 -24.04 -16.69
N LYS A 634 -0.89 -23.37 -15.53
CA LYS A 634 -2.10 -22.81 -14.91
C LYS A 634 -2.34 -21.33 -15.23
N ASN A 635 -1.45 -20.70 -15.97
CA ASN A 635 -1.50 -19.30 -16.36
C ASN A 635 -1.48 -19.18 -17.88
N HIS A 636 -1.89 -18.02 -18.40
CA HIS A 636 -1.66 -17.66 -19.78
C HIS A 636 -0.29 -16.97 -19.90
N PHE A 637 0.51 -17.40 -20.87
CA PHE A 637 1.80 -16.80 -21.18
C PHE A 637 1.96 -16.52 -22.68
N ASP A 638 2.63 -15.43 -22.99
CA ASP A 638 3.18 -15.11 -24.30
C ASP A 638 4.62 -14.62 -24.19
N CYS A 639 5.21 -14.10 -25.26
CA CYS A 639 6.58 -13.58 -25.24
C CYS A 639 6.74 -12.32 -24.33
N ASN A 640 5.66 -11.65 -23.98
CA ASN A 640 5.68 -10.46 -23.07
C ASN A 640 5.54 -10.86 -21.60
N ALA A 641 5.53 -12.14 -21.28
CA ALA A 641 5.40 -12.63 -19.91
C ALA A 641 6.52 -12.07 -19.02
N LYS A 642 6.11 -11.59 -17.82
CA LYS A 642 7.00 -10.99 -16.83
C LYS A 642 7.05 -11.86 -15.57
N ASN A 643 8.18 -11.82 -14.85
CA ASN A 643 8.39 -12.53 -13.58
C ASN A 643 8.05 -14.03 -13.68
N VAL A 644 8.71 -14.75 -14.58
CA VAL A 644 8.41 -16.14 -14.88
C VAL A 644 9.63 -17.06 -14.69
N ILE A 645 9.32 -18.33 -14.38
CA ILE A 645 10.26 -19.43 -14.53
C ILE A 645 9.97 -20.10 -15.87
N TYR A 646 11.04 -20.35 -16.62
CA TYR A 646 10.96 -20.92 -17.97
C TYR A 646 11.88 -22.12 -18.10
N LYS A 647 11.54 -22.99 -19.05
CA LYS A 647 12.35 -24.10 -19.51
C LYS A 647 12.91 -23.79 -20.89
N ILE A 648 14.21 -24.00 -21.12
CA ILE A 648 14.80 -24.09 -22.46
C ILE A 648 15.02 -25.55 -22.78
N SER A 649 14.61 -25.99 -23.96
CA SER A 649 14.88 -27.34 -24.48
C SER A 649 15.79 -27.25 -25.70
N CYS A 650 16.83 -28.08 -25.74
CA CYS A 650 17.66 -28.31 -26.93
C CYS A 650 16.86 -29.07 -27.97
N MET A 651 16.80 -28.58 -29.21
CA MET A 651 16.03 -29.24 -30.30
C MET A 651 16.73 -30.47 -30.89
N GLY A 652 17.99 -30.69 -30.55
CA GLY A 652 18.74 -31.87 -30.96
C GLY A 652 18.54 -33.10 -30.07
N CYS A 653 18.31 -32.94 -28.76
CA CYS A 653 18.31 -34.08 -27.82
C CYS A 653 17.32 -33.95 -26.65
N ASP A 654 16.49 -32.90 -26.61
CA ASP A 654 15.53 -32.59 -25.51
C ASP A 654 16.14 -32.41 -24.12
N GLU A 655 17.47 -32.31 -23.98
CA GLU A 655 18.07 -31.88 -22.72
C GLU A 655 17.65 -30.43 -22.43
N PHE A 656 17.52 -30.10 -21.16
CA PHE A 656 16.88 -28.85 -20.82
C PHE A 656 17.61 -28.07 -19.73
N TYR A 657 17.31 -26.78 -19.71
CA TYR A 657 17.72 -25.78 -18.72
C TYR A 657 16.48 -25.15 -18.10
N ILE A 658 16.53 -24.85 -16.82
CA ILE A 658 15.51 -24.04 -16.11
C ILE A 658 16.14 -22.70 -15.72
N GLY A 659 15.41 -21.60 -15.97
CA GLY A 659 15.86 -20.25 -15.65
C GLY A 659 14.72 -19.34 -15.19
N GLU A 660 15.09 -18.21 -14.61
CA GLU A 660 14.18 -17.14 -14.20
C GLU A 660 14.34 -15.90 -15.07
N THR A 661 13.29 -15.08 -15.17
CA THR A 661 13.40 -13.77 -15.81
C THR A 661 12.31 -12.79 -15.36
N VAL A 662 12.68 -11.51 -15.31
CA VAL A 662 11.74 -10.40 -15.17
C VAL A 662 10.97 -10.16 -16.48
N ASN A 663 11.63 -10.35 -17.63
CA ASN A 663 11.06 -10.09 -18.96
C ASN A 663 11.50 -11.16 -19.95
N LEU A 664 10.53 -12.00 -20.36
CA LEU A 664 10.80 -13.15 -21.21
C LEU A 664 11.33 -12.76 -22.60
N LYS A 665 10.77 -11.69 -23.20
CA LYS A 665 11.16 -11.24 -24.54
C LYS A 665 12.64 -10.80 -24.58
N GLN A 666 13.05 -10.00 -23.59
CA GLN A 666 14.45 -9.59 -23.46
C GLN A 666 15.36 -10.80 -23.18
N ARG A 667 14.90 -11.74 -22.38
CA ARG A 667 15.66 -12.95 -22.05
C ARG A 667 15.88 -13.85 -23.27
N ILE A 668 14.87 -14.00 -24.12
CA ILE A 668 14.99 -14.74 -25.40
C ILE A 668 16.01 -14.09 -26.31
N SER A 669 15.96 -12.76 -26.45
CA SER A 669 16.95 -12.00 -27.22
C SER A 669 18.37 -12.19 -26.67
N GLY A 670 18.55 -12.16 -25.35
CA GLY A 670 19.82 -12.43 -24.69
C GLY A 670 20.36 -13.84 -24.92
N HIS A 671 19.48 -14.88 -24.90
CA HIS A 671 19.88 -16.25 -25.22
C HIS A 671 20.30 -16.41 -26.68
N LYS A 672 19.56 -15.78 -27.61
CA LYS A 672 19.88 -15.76 -29.03
C LYS A 672 21.25 -15.12 -29.27
N HIS A 673 21.51 -13.94 -28.68
CA HIS A 673 22.78 -13.23 -28.83
C HIS A 673 23.97 -14.08 -28.33
N LYS A 674 23.82 -14.71 -27.16
CA LYS A 674 24.89 -15.55 -26.58
C LYS A 674 25.19 -16.83 -27.37
N LEU A 675 24.22 -17.36 -28.11
CA LEU A 675 24.45 -18.47 -29.03
C LEU A 675 25.25 -18.08 -30.29
N LEU A 676 25.22 -16.78 -30.65
CA LEU A 676 25.90 -16.24 -31.81
C LEU A 676 27.29 -15.65 -31.45
N SER A 677 27.60 -15.47 -30.15
CA SER A 677 28.89 -14.93 -29.70
C SER A 677 29.94 -16.06 -29.61
N GLU A 678 31.13 -15.82 -30.16
CA GLU A 678 32.28 -16.75 -30.12
C GLU A 678 33.08 -16.62 -28.80
N GLU A 679 32.55 -15.98 -27.76
CA GLU A 679 33.28 -15.78 -26.51
C GLU A 679 33.51 -17.12 -25.76
N SER A 680 34.78 -17.35 -25.37
CA SER A 680 35.28 -18.59 -24.74
C SER A 680 34.71 -18.91 -23.35
N ASP A 681 34.00 -17.99 -22.71
CA ASP A 681 33.37 -18.14 -21.37
C ASP A 681 31.89 -18.46 -21.45
N VAL A 682 31.44 -19.12 -22.53
CA VAL A 682 30.02 -19.43 -22.75
C VAL A 682 29.57 -20.55 -21.81
N GLN A 683 28.50 -20.30 -21.09
CA GLN A 683 27.90 -21.26 -20.15
C GLN A 683 27.59 -22.61 -20.84
N LYS A 684 27.72 -23.72 -20.12
CA LYS A 684 27.47 -25.10 -20.55
C LYS A 684 26.25 -25.29 -21.49
N ILE A 685 25.17 -24.54 -21.24
CA ILE A 685 23.96 -24.55 -22.07
C ILE A 685 24.22 -24.14 -23.53
N TYR A 686 25.01 -23.08 -23.77
CA TYR A 686 25.21 -22.56 -25.14
C TYR A 686 26.15 -23.44 -25.91
N ASN A 687 27.24 -23.96 -25.29
CA ASN A 687 28.15 -24.91 -25.89
C ASN A 687 27.41 -26.20 -26.29
N HIS A 688 26.52 -26.69 -25.42
CA HIS A 688 25.71 -27.86 -25.72
C HIS A 688 24.76 -27.63 -26.91
N ILE A 689 23.98 -26.52 -26.89
CA ILE A 689 23.01 -26.24 -27.95
C ILE A 689 23.71 -25.96 -29.28
N SER A 690 24.81 -25.24 -29.32
CA SER A 690 25.58 -24.95 -30.54
C SER A 690 26.14 -26.22 -31.17
N PHE A 691 26.51 -27.23 -30.38
CA PHE A 691 27.02 -28.50 -30.87
C PHE A 691 25.86 -29.43 -31.26
N CYS A 692 24.92 -29.66 -30.35
CA CYS A 692 23.89 -30.68 -30.49
C CYS A 692 22.78 -30.29 -31.48
N ALA A 693 22.41 -29.02 -31.55
CA ALA A 693 21.34 -28.51 -32.43
C ALA A 693 21.87 -27.72 -33.64
N LYS A 694 23.13 -27.97 -34.06
CA LYS A 694 23.81 -27.23 -35.16
C LYS A 694 23.00 -27.26 -36.49
N ASN A 695 22.34 -28.35 -36.79
CA ASN A 695 21.56 -28.54 -38.02
C ASN A 695 20.08 -28.16 -37.88
N CYS A 696 19.65 -27.60 -36.72
CA CYS A 696 18.27 -27.26 -36.52
C CYS A 696 18.02 -25.78 -36.89
N ASN A 697 16.97 -25.49 -37.69
CA ASN A 697 16.57 -24.12 -38.04
C ASN A 697 16.29 -23.27 -36.79
N ILE A 698 15.77 -23.89 -35.74
CA ILE A 698 15.55 -23.30 -34.42
C ILE A 698 16.31 -24.17 -33.41
N PRO A 699 17.45 -23.73 -32.86
CA PRO A 699 18.31 -24.59 -32.05
C PRO A 699 17.74 -24.88 -30.66
N PHE A 700 16.83 -24.04 -30.14
CA PHE A 700 16.17 -24.24 -28.85
C PHE A 700 14.75 -23.70 -28.84
N THR A 701 13.94 -24.23 -27.94
CA THR A 701 12.63 -23.69 -27.61
C THR A 701 12.61 -23.22 -26.18
N ILE A 702 11.76 -22.20 -25.86
CA ILE A 702 11.61 -21.64 -24.52
C ILE A 702 10.13 -21.65 -24.12
N VAL A 703 9.83 -22.22 -22.95
CA VAL A 703 8.47 -22.37 -22.44
C VAL A 703 8.40 -21.78 -21.04
N PRO A 704 7.74 -20.64 -20.84
CA PRO A 704 7.40 -20.17 -19.50
C PRO A 704 6.33 -21.09 -18.90
N PHE A 705 6.55 -21.56 -17.67
CA PHE A 705 5.63 -22.54 -17.08
C PHE A 705 5.14 -22.19 -15.68
N TYR A 706 5.79 -21.24 -15.03
CA TYR A 706 5.38 -20.80 -13.69
C TYR A 706 5.45 -19.29 -13.54
N GLN A 707 4.34 -18.69 -13.06
CA GLN A 707 4.24 -17.27 -12.76
C GLN A 707 4.67 -17.01 -11.31
N VAL A 708 5.72 -16.23 -11.13
CA VAL A 708 6.15 -15.78 -9.81
C VAL A 708 5.25 -14.61 -9.35
N LYS A 709 4.58 -14.77 -8.22
CA LYS A 709 3.60 -13.79 -7.72
C LYS A 709 4.28 -12.54 -7.15
N GLU A 710 5.40 -12.73 -6.45
CA GLU A 710 6.16 -11.65 -5.85
C GLU A 710 7.24 -11.14 -6.82
N GLU A 711 7.26 -9.83 -7.07
CA GLU A 711 8.18 -9.19 -8.01
C GLU A 711 9.59 -8.97 -7.39
N SER A 712 10.09 -9.91 -6.61
CA SER A 712 11.42 -9.85 -6.01
C SER A 712 12.39 -10.81 -6.67
N LEU A 713 13.68 -10.44 -6.71
CA LEU A 713 14.75 -11.33 -7.19
C LEU A 713 14.84 -12.57 -6.32
N THR A 714 14.74 -12.41 -4.98
CA THR A 714 14.77 -13.52 -4.03
C THR A 714 13.67 -14.54 -4.33
N ALA A 715 12.46 -14.08 -4.63
CA ALA A 715 11.34 -14.98 -4.97
C ALA A 715 11.62 -15.77 -6.26
N ARG A 716 12.09 -15.11 -7.32
CA ARG A 716 12.41 -15.78 -8.59
C ARG A 716 13.50 -16.82 -8.41
N LEU A 717 14.61 -16.46 -7.76
CA LEU A 717 15.73 -17.39 -7.50
C LEU A 717 15.32 -18.55 -6.60
N THR A 718 14.45 -18.34 -5.62
CA THR A 718 13.97 -19.40 -4.72
C THR A 718 13.12 -20.43 -5.48
N ILE A 719 12.26 -19.96 -6.37
CA ILE A 719 11.37 -20.83 -7.13
C ILE A 719 12.14 -21.53 -8.26
N GLU A 720 13.07 -20.84 -8.92
CA GLU A 720 14.00 -21.41 -9.87
C GLU A 720 14.79 -22.59 -9.26
N GLU A 721 15.44 -22.34 -8.12
CA GLU A 721 16.21 -23.35 -7.37
C GLU A 721 15.35 -24.58 -6.99
N TYR A 722 14.10 -24.34 -6.56
CA TYR A 722 13.17 -25.44 -6.27
C TYR A 722 12.92 -26.31 -7.50
N PHE A 723 12.67 -25.71 -8.67
CA PHE A 723 12.42 -26.45 -9.89
C PHE A 723 13.67 -27.14 -10.44
N ILE A 724 14.85 -26.51 -10.29
CA ILE A 724 16.14 -27.13 -10.61
C ILE A 724 16.36 -28.38 -9.75
N LYS A 725 16.20 -28.28 -8.43
CA LYS A 725 16.32 -29.43 -7.52
C LYS A 725 15.30 -30.53 -7.83
N LYS A 726 14.07 -30.14 -8.19
CA LYS A 726 12.98 -31.08 -8.48
C LYS A 726 13.16 -31.84 -9.78
N TYR A 727 13.62 -31.21 -10.85
CA TYR A 727 13.68 -31.76 -12.19
C TYR A 727 15.09 -32.11 -12.67
N ASN A 728 16.11 -31.72 -11.89
CA ASN A 728 17.53 -32.01 -12.12
C ASN A 728 18.00 -31.81 -13.58
N PRO A 729 17.87 -30.61 -14.17
CA PRO A 729 18.21 -30.36 -15.56
C PRO A 729 19.72 -30.45 -15.79
N LYS A 730 20.16 -31.20 -16.81
CA LYS A 730 21.58 -31.41 -17.11
C LYS A 730 22.29 -30.16 -17.62
N LEU A 731 21.55 -29.20 -18.17
CA LEU A 731 22.14 -27.97 -18.74
C LEU A 731 22.29 -26.83 -17.72
N ASN A 732 21.76 -26.98 -16.47
CA ASN A 732 22.10 -26.09 -15.39
C ASN A 732 23.45 -26.49 -14.80
N THR A 733 24.37 -25.53 -14.67
CA THR A 733 25.58 -25.70 -13.86
C THR A 733 25.17 -25.83 -12.39
N TYR A 734 25.68 -26.83 -11.68
CA TYR A 734 25.39 -27.02 -10.27
C TYR A 734 25.81 -25.81 -9.45
N PHE A 735 24.83 -25.14 -8.83
CA PHE A 735 25.03 -24.00 -7.92
C PHE A 735 25.47 -24.45 -6.51
N TYR A 736 26.29 -25.47 -6.38
CA TYR A 736 26.82 -25.89 -5.07
C TYR A 736 28.21 -25.38 -4.77
N GLU A 737 28.90 -24.80 -5.74
CA GLU A 737 30.08 -23.97 -5.49
C GLU A 737 29.78 -22.58 -6.04
N LYS A 738 29.72 -21.58 -5.12
CA LYS A 738 29.69 -20.17 -5.53
C LYS A 738 30.94 -19.94 -6.39
N PRO A 739 30.83 -19.48 -7.65
CA PRO A 739 32.01 -18.96 -8.31
C PRO A 739 32.51 -17.82 -7.43
N ASN A 740 33.80 -17.88 -7.09
CA ASN A 740 34.52 -16.72 -6.61
C ASN A 740 34.34 -15.60 -7.64
N PHE A 741 33.43 -14.69 -7.38
CA PHE A 741 33.39 -13.42 -8.08
C PHE A 741 34.55 -12.57 -7.55
N SER A 742 35.79 -12.98 -7.83
CA SER A 742 36.91 -12.09 -7.89
C SER A 742 36.70 -11.19 -9.11
N ASN A 743 36.37 -9.94 -8.81
CA ASN A 743 36.60 -8.77 -9.67
C ASN A 743 36.46 -8.98 -11.20
N LYS A 744 35.27 -9.19 -11.73
CA LYS A 744 34.92 -8.66 -13.05
C LYS A 744 33.84 -7.59 -12.85
N LYS A 745 34.32 -6.33 -12.80
CA LYS A 745 33.52 -5.17 -13.13
C LYS A 745 32.78 -5.50 -14.42
N ARG A 746 31.46 -5.77 -14.36
CA ARG A 746 30.63 -5.60 -15.53
C ARG A 746 30.71 -4.13 -15.88
N LYS A 747 31.48 -3.78 -16.90
CA LYS A 747 31.25 -2.57 -17.65
C LYS A 747 29.81 -2.65 -18.14
N LEU A 748 28.94 -1.91 -17.50
CA LEU A 748 27.72 -1.42 -18.09
C LEU A 748 28.20 -0.26 -18.95
N ASP A 749 28.49 -0.56 -20.20
CA ASP A 749 28.71 0.47 -21.20
C ASP A 749 27.43 1.29 -21.34
N GLU A 750 27.62 2.61 -21.26
CA GLU A 750 26.90 3.83 -21.64
C GLU A 750 25.40 3.79 -21.92
#